data_4fc92f0e94bea6f11fb532a9811414ed
#
_entry.id   4fc92f0e94bea6f11fb532a9811414ed
#
_cell.length_a   1.000
_cell.length_b   1.000
_cell.length_c   1.000
_cell.angle_alpha   90.00
_cell.angle_beta   90.00
_cell.angle_gamma   90.00
#
_symmetry.space_group_name_H-M   'P 1'
#
loop_
_entity.id
_entity.type
_entity.pdbx_description
1 polymer ?
#
loop_
_entity_poly.entity_id
_entity_poly.type
_entity_poly.pdbx_seq_one_letter_code
_entity_poly.pdbx_strand_id
1 'polypeptide(L)'
;MKQLAGVMCVLVVAGACAIDNERRLASTFEASKAAVRRGELVEARALAERGLSWTQPESEWGWTLRLFLGEIFLLQHQPAEVSPLVNAVLPGGSTFAAVRARQKFLEARLQLTQNHPAEALATLEAARQAAPAARDVQFDIAWLDGQIRMRLGKWAEAESRLNDVISKAAGAGDHYQQARALNDLGMGGVVRQRWDEALQRFERVLSFGDLEQLTVYRAALANAGICYARLGEFNRAVAAQRRAVNLHQGLGPRVDFERALGELGNTLQQQGEPRQALLFYQQALTVAKESDLQADAALWAGNLATANADLREWNEAERFNDEAKRLKAASRSGNLFYNTLNAAQIAQGRGRLDDATRLFGEALAGAQSNPDVRWAAHAGLAGIAVATSQPAEAARQFEAALDTIEKTRSELLTTEYKLSFLTRLIQFYQSYVDALVDQGRVEGALEVSESSRGRVLGERNGLAPPAKASAAALRQVAAQSRSVLLSYWLGPSRSYVWAVTAAGVQCLRLPPASEIGALVRQYRDTVNNALADPLASSGMAGDRLYQVLVAPVLPWIPLDTRVVIAADGALHGINFETLPVPGATRHYFIEDAEIEMAPALSMLSAAPSPPGRPKSLLLFGDPVPRAPEFPALKYAAAEIANVSKHFPADGVTTYHGDRASPAAYKAAAPDRFTFVHFTAHAAANLQSPLDSAVILSGPDAAYKLYARDVAEKPLRAELVTVSACRSAGERAYSGEGLVGFAWAFLRAGASRVIAGLWDVDDRSTAELMDRLYAHLAAGETAAHALREAKLAQLEKGGNYAKPYYWGPFQVFTVVP
;
A
#
# COMPACT_ATOMS: atom_id res chain seq x y z
N MET A 1 -33.37 -46.68 -60.18
CA MET A 1 -33.11 -46.86 -58.75
C MET A 1 -31.63 -46.91 -58.41
N LYS A 2 -30.76 -47.65 -59.09
CA LYS A 2 -29.29 -47.70 -58.74
C LYS A 2 -28.53 -46.45 -58.99
N GLN A 3 -28.90 -45.54 -59.91
CA GLN A 3 -28.28 -44.22 -60.09
C GLN A 3 -28.68 -43.20 -59.06
N LEU A 4 -29.91 -43.22 -58.54
CA LEU A 4 -30.31 -42.33 -57.40
C LEU A 4 -29.67 -42.74 -56.09
N ALA A 5 -29.47 -44.05 -55.81
CA ALA A 5 -28.77 -44.48 -54.61
C ALA A 5 -27.28 -44.07 -54.62
N GLY A 6 -26.63 -44.11 -55.77
CA GLY A 6 -25.24 -43.66 -55.94
C GLY A 6 -25.07 -42.16 -55.72
N VAL A 7 -25.96 -41.36 -56.23
CA VAL A 7 -25.96 -39.88 -56.01
C VAL A 7 -26.24 -39.54 -54.54
N MET A 8 -27.17 -40.27 -53.90
CA MET A 8 -27.47 -40.05 -52.47
C MET A 8 -26.30 -40.50 -51.54
N CYS A 9 -25.61 -41.62 -51.86
CA CYS A 9 -24.40 -41.98 -51.14
C CYS A 9 -23.24 -40.97 -51.31
N VAL A 10 -23.01 -40.45 -52.52
CA VAL A 10 -22.01 -39.40 -52.77
C VAL A 10 -22.34 -38.09 -52.04
N LEU A 11 -23.62 -37.73 -51.99
CA LEU A 11 -24.06 -36.53 -51.23
C LEU A 11 -23.96 -36.69 -49.72
N VAL A 12 -24.22 -37.89 -49.19
CA VAL A 12 -24.08 -38.19 -47.74
C VAL A 12 -22.61 -38.26 -47.35
N VAL A 13 -21.73 -38.84 -48.14
CA VAL A 13 -20.28 -38.91 -47.91
C VAL A 13 -19.66 -37.50 -48.09
N ALA A 14 -20.06 -36.73 -49.08
CA ALA A 14 -19.60 -35.38 -49.27
C ALA A 14 -20.09 -34.46 -48.13
N GLY A 15 -21.33 -34.66 -47.65
CA GLY A 15 -21.85 -33.94 -46.49
C GLY A 15 -21.13 -34.31 -45.18
N ALA A 16 -20.81 -35.57 -44.94
CA ALA A 16 -20.06 -36.05 -43.80
C ALA A 16 -18.60 -35.50 -43.80
N CYS A 17 -17.93 -35.53 -44.94
CA CYS A 17 -16.59 -34.97 -45.12
C CYS A 17 -16.58 -33.45 -44.93
N ALA A 18 -17.61 -32.74 -45.37
CA ALA A 18 -17.74 -31.27 -45.18
C ALA A 18 -17.92 -30.94 -43.69
N ILE A 19 -18.76 -31.65 -42.96
CA ILE A 19 -18.99 -31.48 -41.52
C ILE A 19 -17.72 -31.79 -40.72
N ASP A 20 -16.96 -32.82 -41.07
CA ASP A 20 -15.72 -33.22 -40.41
C ASP A 20 -14.63 -32.13 -40.64
N ASN A 21 -14.52 -31.59 -41.84
CA ASN A 21 -13.60 -30.52 -42.17
C ASN A 21 -13.95 -29.21 -41.42
N GLU A 22 -15.22 -28.87 -41.30
CA GLU A 22 -15.68 -27.69 -40.58
C GLU A 22 -15.39 -27.82 -39.08
N ARG A 23 -15.62 -28.96 -38.45
CA ARG A 23 -15.24 -29.23 -37.04
C ARG A 23 -13.73 -29.14 -36.85
N ARG A 24 -12.95 -29.67 -37.77
CA ARG A 24 -11.48 -29.60 -37.74
C ARG A 24 -10.99 -28.17 -37.83
N LEU A 25 -11.56 -27.35 -38.70
CA LEU A 25 -11.22 -25.94 -38.83
C LEU A 25 -11.58 -25.16 -37.57
N ALA A 26 -12.79 -25.35 -37.03
CA ALA A 26 -13.21 -24.71 -35.79
C ALA A 26 -12.29 -25.08 -34.61
N SER A 27 -11.96 -26.36 -34.43
CA SER A 27 -11.06 -26.82 -33.38
C SER A 27 -9.64 -26.23 -33.52
N THR A 28 -9.10 -26.20 -34.75
CA THR A 28 -7.77 -25.61 -35.00
C THR A 28 -7.75 -24.10 -34.78
N PHE A 29 -8.82 -23.41 -35.15
CA PHE A 29 -9.00 -21.98 -34.90
C PHE A 29 -9.06 -21.67 -33.39
N GLU A 30 -9.84 -22.43 -32.61
CA GLU A 30 -9.90 -22.27 -31.16
C GLU A 30 -8.54 -22.59 -30.50
N ALA A 31 -7.82 -23.63 -30.99
CA ALA A 31 -6.46 -23.93 -30.53
C ALA A 31 -5.50 -22.76 -30.81
N SER A 32 -5.60 -22.12 -32.00
CA SER A 32 -4.79 -20.96 -32.34
C SER A 32 -5.14 -19.73 -31.47
N LYS A 33 -6.42 -19.49 -31.19
CA LYS A 33 -6.86 -18.45 -30.24
C LYS A 33 -6.35 -18.72 -28.83
N ALA A 34 -6.38 -19.98 -28.38
CA ALA A 34 -5.86 -20.35 -27.08
C ALA A 34 -4.33 -20.10 -27.00
N ALA A 35 -3.58 -20.42 -28.06
CA ALA A 35 -2.14 -20.13 -28.14
C ALA A 35 -1.86 -18.61 -28.10
N VAL A 36 -2.66 -17.77 -28.80
CA VAL A 36 -2.57 -16.30 -28.68
C VAL A 36 -2.78 -15.85 -27.22
N ARG A 37 -3.80 -16.38 -26.54
CA ARG A 37 -4.09 -16.05 -25.14
C ARG A 37 -2.95 -16.40 -24.18
N ARG A 38 -2.20 -17.46 -24.48
CA ARG A 38 -0.98 -17.86 -23.73
C ARG A 38 0.27 -17.06 -24.14
N GLY A 39 0.22 -16.34 -25.27
CA GLY A 39 1.36 -15.60 -25.83
C GLY A 39 2.28 -16.45 -26.72
N GLU A 40 1.88 -17.63 -27.10
CA GLU A 40 2.60 -18.57 -27.97
C GLU A 40 2.38 -18.22 -29.45
N LEU A 41 2.84 -17.02 -29.86
CA LEU A 41 2.50 -16.44 -31.15
C LEU A 41 3.03 -17.24 -32.35
N VAL A 42 4.15 -17.93 -32.21
CA VAL A 42 4.71 -18.80 -33.25
C VAL A 42 3.82 -20.01 -33.47
N GLU A 43 3.37 -20.66 -32.41
CA GLU A 43 2.44 -21.78 -32.46
C GLU A 43 1.07 -21.34 -32.98
N ALA A 44 0.56 -20.21 -32.49
CA ALA A 44 -0.69 -19.62 -32.92
C ALA A 44 -0.70 -19.40 -34.44
N ARG A 45 0.36 -18.81 -34.97
CA ARG A 45 0.57 -18.61 -36.41
C ARG A 45 0.58 -19.93 -37.18
N ALA A 46 1.39 -20.90 -36.75
CA ALA A 46 1.48 -22.20 -37.40
C ALA A 46 0.15 -22.94 -37.44
N LEU A 47 -0.67 -22.85 -36.36
CA LEU A 47 -2.01 -23.43 -36.33
C LEU A 47 -2.95 -22.72 -37.30
N ALA A 48 -2.93 -21.38 -37.34
CA ALA A 48 -3.77 -20.63 -38.27
C ALA A 48 -3.39 -20.86 -39.73
N GLU A 49 -2.10 -20.91 -40.08
CA GLU A 49 -1.58 -21.23 -41.42
C GLU A 49 -1.96 -22.68 -41.81
N ARG A 50 -1.88 -23.63 -40.88
CA ARG A 50 -2.32 -25.00 -41.10
C ARG A 50 -3.82 -25.06 -41.39
N GLY A 51 -4.65 -24.36 -40.60
CA GLY A 51 -6.09 -24.29 -40.87
C GLY A 51 -6.37 -23.68 -42.24
N LEU A 52 -5.65 -22.62 -42.60
CA LEU A 52 -5.80 -21.96 -43.90
C LEU A 52 -5.51 -22.93 -45.08
N SER A 53 -4.52 -23.82 -44.93
CA SER A 53 -4.18 -24.79 -45.97
C SER A 53 -5.31 -25.79 -46.30
N TRP A 54 -6.32 -25.92 -45.44
CA TRP A 54 -7.49 -26.78 -45.62
C TRP A 54 -8.72 -26.02 -46.14
N THR A 55 -8.60 -24.72 -46.38
CA THR A 55 -9.72 -23.88 -46.83
C THR A 55 -9.59 -23.51 -48.29
N GLN A 56 -10.72 -23.21 -48.94
CA GLN A 56 -10.70 -22.50 -50.19
C GLN A 56 -10.44 -20.99 -49.95
N PRO A 57 -9.64 -20.33 -50.79
CA PRO A 57 -9.24 -18.96 -50.57
C PRO A 57 -10.41 -17.98 -50.35
N GLU A 58 -11.51 -18.11 -51.06
CA GLU A 58 -12.66 -17.20 -50.99
C GLU A 58 -13.78 -17.69 -50.05
N SER A 59 -13.53 -18.74 -49.25
CA SER A 59 -14.50 -19.24 -48.28
C SER A 59 -14.54 -18.36 -47.05
N GLU A 60 -15.62 -18.46 -46.25
CA GLU A 60 -15.77 -17.75 -44.98
C GLU A 60 -14.65 -18.12 -44.02
N TRP A 61 -14.30 -19.42 -43.87
CA TRP A 61 -13.17 -19.86 -43.07
C TRP A 61 -11.83 -19.38 -43.59
N GLY A 62 -11.65 -19.34 -44.91
CA GLY A 62 -10.42 -18.81 -45.52
C GLY A 62 -10.16 -17.37 -45.14
N TRP A 63 -11.18 -16.54 -45.17
CA TRP A 63 -11.09 -15.13 -44.76
C TRP A 63 -10.98 -14.99 -43.23
N THR A 64 -11.74 -15.76 -42.45
CA THR A 64 -11.65 -15.75 -40.99
C THR A 64 -10.22 -16.01 -40.51
N LEU A 65 -9.56 -17.05 -41.06
CA LEU A 65 -8.20 -17.40 -40.69
C LEU A 65 -7.17 -16.39 -41.18
N ARG A 66 -7.32 -15.81 -42.38
CA ARG A 66 -6.43 -14.75 -42.85
C ARG A 66 -6.52 -13.49 -41.98
N LEU A 67 -7.71 -13.03 -41.64
CA LEU A 67 -7.90 -11.88 -40.77
C LEU A 67 -7.34 -12.13 -39.37
N PHE A 68 -7.48 -13.36 -38.85
CA PHE A 68 -6.90 -13.74 -37.58
C PHE A 68 -5.36 -13.79 -37.64
N LEU A 69 -4.76 -14.27 -38.75
CA LEU A 69 -3.32 -14.11 -39.00
C LEU A 69 -2.91 -12.65 -38.98
N GLY A 70 -3.71 -11.75 -39.52
CA GLY A 70 -3.50 -10.31 -39.43
C GLY A 70 -3.46 -9.81 -38.00
N GLU A 71 -4.30 -10.36 -37.10
CA GLU A 71 -4.24 -10.02 -35.68
C GLU A 71 -2.93 -10.53 -35.03
N ILE A 72 -2.48 -11.76 -35.41
CA ILE A 72 -1.20 -12.31 -34.94
C ILE A 72 -0.04 -11.44 -35.45
N PHE A 73 -0.05 -10.98 -36.70
CA PHE A 73 0.96 -10.10 -37.25
C PHE A 73 1.05 -8.76 -36.50
N LEU A 74 -0.09 -8.18 -36.09
CA LEU A 74 -0.07 -6.98 -35.24
C LEU A 74 0.59 -7.26 -33.88
N LEU A 75 0.32 -8.41 -33.28
CA LEU A 75 0.96 -8.83 -32.01
C LEU A 75 2.46 -9.13 -32.16
N GLN A 76 2.90 -9.51 -33.38
CA GLN A 76 4.31 -9.71 -33.73
C GLN A 76 5.00 -8.42 -34.22
N HIS A 77 4.34 -7.25 -34.11
CA HIS A 77 4.85 -5.97 -34.62
C HIS A 77 5.15 -5.94 -36.14
N GLN A 78 4.36 -6.64 -36.95
CA GLN A 78 4.47 -6.75 -38.40
C GLN A 78 3.28 -6.07 -39.12
N PRO A 79 3.07 -4.74 -38.98
CA PRO A 79 1.90 -4.06 -39.54
C PRO A 79 1.85 -4.05 -41.07
N ALA A 80 3.01 -4.21 -41.72
CA ALA A 80 3.09 -4.28 -43.18
C ALA A 80 2.32 -5.48 -43.75
N GLU A 81 2.31 -6.63 -43.07
CA GLU A 81 1.61 -7.84 -43.46
C GLU A 81 0.07 -7.71 -43.33
N VAL A 82 -0.40 -6.72 -42.59
CA VAL A 82 -1.83 -6.49 -42.31
C VAL A 82 -2.49 -5.60 -43.38
N SER A 83 -1.75 -4.68 -43.94
CA SER A 83 -2.27 -3.72 -44.93
C SER A 83 -2.96 -4.38 -46.13
N PRO A 84 -2.45 -5.48 -46.72
CA PRO A 84 -3.14 -6.17 -47.81
C PRO A 84 -4.47 -6.79 -47.37
N LEU A 85 -4.56 -7.25 -46.11
CA LEU A 85 -5.76 -7.92 -45.61
C LEU A 85 -6.92 -6.96 -45.35
N VAL A 86 -6.64 -5.78 -44.82
CA VAL A 86 -7.67 -4.77 -44.54
C VAL A 86 -8.16 -4.06 -45.84
N ASN A 87 -7.33 -4.00 -46.85
CA ASN A 87 -7.69 -3.43 -48.17
C ASN A 87 -8.31 -4.42 -49.15
N ALA A 88 -8.37 -5.69 -48.81
CA ALA A 88 -8.93 -6.73 -49.68
C ALA A 88 -10.46 -6.55 -49.83
N VAL A 89 -10.95 -6.84 -51.05
CA VAL A 89 -12.38 -6.84 -51.32
C VAL A 89 -12.96 -8.20 -50.91
N LEU A 90 -13.87 -8.19 -49.94
CA LEU A 90 -14.53 -9.38 -49.45
C LEU A 90 -15.75 -9.75 -50.30
N PRO A 91 -16.11 -11.03 -50.39
CA PRO A 91 -17.34 -11.46 -51.04
C PRO A 91 -18.57 -10.82 -50.41
N GLY A 92 -19.59 -10.58 -51.26
CA GLY A 92 -20.89 -10.02 -50.84
C GLY A 92 -21.75 -11.06 -50.10
N GLY A 93 -22.88 -10.57 -49.53
CA GLY A 93 -23.89 -11.42 -48.89
C GLY A 93 -23.83 -11.44 -47.36
N SER A 94 -24.89 -11.98 -46.71
CA SER A 94 -25.04 -12.02 -45.25
C SER A 94 -24.08 -12.98 -44.57
N THR A 95 -23.67 -14.05 -45.24
CA THR A 95 -22.69 -15.03 -44.72
C THR A 95 -21.37 -14.38 -44.35
N PHE A 96 -20.92 -13.39 -45.11
CA PHE A 96 -19.67 -12.68 -44.84
C PHE A 96 -19.82 -11.46 -43.89
N ALA A 97 -20.96 -11.27 -43.25
CA ALA A 97 -21.18 -10.15 -42.37
C ALA A 97 -20.18 -10.12 -41.18
N ALA A 98 -19.98 -11.26 -40.52
CA ALA A 98 -19.02 -11.39 -39.42
C ALA A 98 -17.58 -11.19 -39.89
N VAL A 99 -17.22 -11.71 -41.08
CA VAL A 99 -15.90 -11.52 -41.68
C VAL A 99 -15.62 -10.06 -41.97
N ARG A 100 -16.61 -9.33 -42.56
CA ARG A 100 -16.49 -7.88 -42.82
C ARG A 100 -16.33 -7.08 -41.54
N ALA A 101 -17.09 -7.43 -40.49
CA ALA A 101 -16.91 -6.79 -39.17
C ALA A 101 -15.51 -7.04 -38.61
N ARG A 102 -14.98 -8.26 -38.75
CA ARG A 102 -13.60 -8.62 -38.30
C ARG A 102 -12.56 -7.89 -39.14
N GLN A 103 -12.75 -7.72 -40.43
CA GLN A 103 -11.86 -6.92 -41.28
C GLN A 103 -11.80 -5.45 -40.80
N LYS A 104 -12.95 -4.84 -40.57
CA LYS A 104 -13.03 -3.47 -40.04
C LYS A 104 -12.45 -3.35 -38.61
N PHE A 105 -12.63 -4.35 -37.77
CA PHE A 105 -11.98 -4.42 -36.47
C PHE A 105 -10.45 -4.45 -36.60
N LEU A 106 -9.91 -5.28 -37.52
CA LEU A 106 -8.47 -5.37 -37.78
C LEU A 106 -7.93 -4.04 -38.35
N GLU A 107 -8.69 -3.39 -39.26
CA GLU A 107 -8.36 -2.06 -39.79
C GLU A 107 -8.28 -1.01 -38.68
N ALA A 108 -9.27 -0.97 -37.76
CA ALA A 108 -9.25 -0.06 -36.61
C ALA A 108 -8.05 -0.31 -35.67
N ARG A 109 -7.70 -1.58 -35.44
CA ARG A 109 -6.49 -1.93 -34.69
C ARG A 109 -5.21 -1.45 -35.38
N LEU A 110 -5.11 -1.60 -36.68
CA LEU A 110 -3.97 -1.11 -37.48
C LEU A 110 -3.87 0.42 -37.38
N GLN A 111 -4.98 1.14 -37.55
CA GLN A 111 -5.03 2.60 -37.42
C GLN A 111 -4.62 3.06 -36.01
N LEU A 112 -5.05 2.33 -34.95
CA LEU A 112 -4.66 2.63 -33.59
C LEU A 112 -3.15 2.44 -33.35
N THR A 113 -2.55 1.38 -33.93
CA THR A 113 -1.09 1.17 -33.91
C THR A 113 -0.33 2.26 -34.63
N GLN A 114 -0.89 2.82 -35.68
CA GLN A 114 -0.36 3.96 -36.45
C GLN A 114 -0.61 5.32 -35.79
N ASN A 115 -1.19 5.33 -34.57
CA ASN A 115 -1.53 6.51 -33.80
C ASN A 115 -2.61 7.40 -34.46
N HIS A 116 -3.59 6.78 -35.15
CA HIS A 116 -4.77 7.43 -35.73
C HIS A 116 -6.08 7.07 -34.99
N PRO A 117 -6.23 7.43 -33.70
CA PRO A 117 -7.34 6.95 -32.86
C PRO A 117 -8.72 7.48 -33.31
N ALA A 118 -8.79 8.66 -33.93
CA ALA A 118 -10.07 9.22 -34.40
C ALA A 118 -10.61 8.44 -35.61
N GLU A 119 -9.73 8.07 -36.55
CA GLU A 119 -10.06 7.23 -37.70
C GLU A 119 -10.44 5.81 -37.26
N ALA A 120 -9.66 5.25 -36.32
CA ALA A 120 -9.94 3.93 -35.73
C ALA A 120 -11.35 3.87 -35.11
N LEU A 121 -11.79 4.93 -34.43
CA LEU A 121 -13.15 4.99 -33.85
C LEU A 121 -14.24 4.97 -34.91
N ALA A 122 -14.07 5.72 -36.00
CA ALA A 122 -15.01 5.75 -37.12
C ALA A 122 -15.11 4.39 -37.85
N THR A 123 -13.95 3.75 -38.07
CA THR A 123 -13.85 2.42 -38.68
C THR A 123 -14.50 1.36 -37.79
N LEU A 124 -14.35 1.48 -36.49
CA LEU A 124 -14.91 0.53 -35.52
C LEU A 124 -16.45 0.63 -35.43
N GLU A 125 -17.00 1.81 -35.63
CA GLU A 125 -18.46 1.98 -35.71
C GLU A 125 -19.04 1.28 -36.97
N ALA A 126 -18.34 1.35 -38.07
CA ALA A 126 -18.71 0.58 -39.29
C ALA A 126 -18.62 -0.94 -39.03
N ALA A 127 -17.63 -1.41 -38.26
CA ALA A 127 -17.54 -2.80 -37.86
C ALA A 127 -18.73 -3.25 -37.01
N ARG A 128 -19.18 -2.41 -36.07
CA ARG A 128 -20.35 -2.68 -35.21
C ARG A 128 -21.63 -2.86 -36.01
N GLN A 129 -21.82 -2.03 -37.02
CA GLN A 129 -23.01 -2.06 -37.87
C GLN A 129 -23.01 -3.26 -38.82
N ALA A 130 -21.84 -3.73 -39.27
CA ALA A 130 -21.70 -4.82 -40.25
C ALA A 130 -22.24 -6.17 -39.77
N ALA A 131 -22.12 -6.47 -38.47
CA ALA A 131 -22.53 -7.76 -37.89
C ALA A 131 -23.09 -7.63 -36.46
N PRO A 132 -24.24 -7.03 -36.23
CA PRO A 132 -24.77 -6.78 -34.89
C PRO A 132 -25.09 -8.06 -34.09
N ALA A 133 -25.34 -9.17 -34.78
CA ALA A 133 -25.65 -10.49 -34.17
C ALA A 133 -24.39 -11.34 -33.82
N ALA A 134 -23.21 -10.97 -34.35
CA ALA A 134 -21.97 -11.74 -34.12
C ALA A 134 -21.35 -11.44 -32.74
N ARG A 135 -21.78 -12.18 -31.73
CA ARG A 135 -21.48 -11.92 -30.32
C ARG A 135 -19.98 -11.77 -30.01
N ASP A 136 -19.15 -12.68 -30.51
CA ASP A 136 -17.69 -12.67 -30.26
C ASP A 136 -17.04 -11.42 -30.82
N VAL A 137 -17.39 -11.04 -32.06
CA VAL A 137 -16.88 -9.83 -32.70
C VAL A 137 -17.36 -8.57 -31.97
N GLN A 138 -18.59 -8.56 -31.46
CA GLN A 138 -19.14 -7.43 -30.70
C GLN A 138 -18.44 -7.20 -29.37
N PHE A 139 -17.98 -8.26 -28.69
CA PHE A 139 -17.13 -8.11 -27.50
C PHE A 139 -15.79 -7.46 -27.85
N ASP A 140 -15.11 -7.92 -28.87
CA ASP A 140 -13.84 -7.35 -29.31
C ASP A 140 -13.97 -5.90 -29.76
N ILE A 141 -15.07 -5.57 -30.49
CA ILE A 141 -15.40 -4.20 -30.90
C ILE A 141 -15.63 -3.28 -29.68
N ALA A 142 -16.43 -3.71 -28.71
CA ALA A 142 -16.73 -2.93 -27.51
C ALA A 142 -15.48 -2.72 -26.64
N TRP A 143 -14.62 -3.73 -26.54
CA TRP A 143 -13.35 -3.63 -25.85
C TRP A 143 -12.40 -2.65 -26.53
N LEU A 144 -12.26 -2.72 -27.86
CA LEU A 144 -11.39 -1.81 -28.62
C LEU A 144 -11.92 -0.36 -28.61
N ASP A 145 -13.24 -0.16 -28.62
CA ASP A 145 -13.88 1.14 -28.43
C ASP A 145 -13.40 1.80 -27.11
N GLY A 146 -13.38 1.03 -26.02
CA GLY A 146 -12.85 1.50 -24.74
C GLY A 146 -11.39 1.93 -24.83
N GLN A 147 -10.52 1.13 -25.44
CA GLN A 147 -9.10 1.46 -25.64
C GLN A 147 -8.89 2.72 -26.48
N ILE A 148 -9.61 2.85 -27.60
CA ILE A 148 -9.52 4.03 -28.48
C ILE A 148 -9.91 5.29 -27.71
N ARG A 149 -10.99 5.23 -26.90
CA ARG A 149 -11.45 6.36 -26.08
C ARG A 149 -10.42 6.76 -25.03
N MET A 150 -9.73 5.79 -24.41
CA MET A 150 -8.60 6.10 -23.50
C MET A 150 -7.48 6.84 -24.22
N ARG A 151 -7.13 6.42 -25.44
CA ARG A 151 -6.12 7.13 -26.27
C ARG A 151 -6.54 8.55 -26.65
N LEU A 152 -7.86 8.80 -26.80
CA LEU A 152 -8.43 10.12 -27.06
C LEU A 152 -8.60 10.97 -25.78
N GLY A 153 -8.25 10.45 -24.61
CA GLY A 153 -8.44 11.13 -23.32
C GLY A 153 -9.89 11.18 -22.83
N LYS A 154 -10.80 10.45 -23.48
CA LYS A 154 -12.23 10.38 -23.15
C LYS A 154 -12.50 9.34 -22.05
N TRP A 155 -11.93 9.58 -20.87
CA TRP A 155 -11.86 8.59 -19.78
C TRP A 155 -13.24 8.10 -19.32
N ALA A 156 -14.20 8.97 -19.11
CA ALA A 156 -15.54 8.59 -18.63
C ALA A 156 -16.28 7.69 -19.64
N GLU A 157 -16.16 8.02 -20.95
CA GLU A 157 -16.75 7.22 -22.01
C GLU A 157 -16.06 5.84 -22.11
N ALA A 158 -14.73 5.80 -22.01
CA ALA A 158 -13.95 4.56 -22.00
C ALA A 158 -14.35 3.65 -20.83
N GLU A 159 -14.45 4.22 -19.63
CA GLU A 159 -14.84 3.49 -18.41
C GLU A 159 -16.25 2.91 -18.54
N SER A 160 -17.20 3.67 -19.06
CA SER A 160 -18.56 3.20 -19.34
C SER A 160 -18.57 2.01 -20.30
N ARG A 161 -17.79 2.09 -21.41
CA ARG A 161 -17.71 1.01 -22.40
C ARG A 161 -17.08 -0.25 -21.86
N LEU A 162 -15.97 -0.13 -21.15
CA LEU A 162 -15.28 -1.29 -20.58
C LEU A 162 -16.07 -1.95 -19.44
N ASN A 163 -16.80 -1.18 -18.63
CA ASN A 163 -17.71 -1.73 -17.62
C ASN A 163 -18.89 -2.48 -18.26
N ASP A 164 -19.40 -2.04 -19.40
CA ASP A 164 -20.41 -2.78 -20.17
C ASP A 164 -19.85 -4.14 -20.66
N VAL A 165 -18.61 -4.17 -21.14
CA VAL A 165 -17.91 -5.42 -21.49
C VAL A 165 -17.79 -6.33 -20.27
N ILE A 166 -17.34 -5.82 -19.12
CA ILE A 166 -17.19 -6.60 -17.87
C ILE A 166 -18.53 -7.20 -17.45
N SER A 167 -19.61 -6.41 -17.45
CA SER A 167 -20.92 -6.87 -17.05
C SER A 167 -21.48 -7.97 -17.98
N LYS A 168 -21.37 -7.78 -19.30
CA LYS A 168 -21.81 -8.77 -20.30
C LYS A 168 -20.99 -10.06 -20.24
N ALA A 169 -19.67 -9.92 -20.08
CA ALA A 169 -18.78 -11.07 -19.95
C ALA A 169 -19.03 -11.85 -18.64
N ALA A 170 -19.34 -11.15 -17.54
CA ALA A 170 -19.71 -11.76 -16.28
C ALA A 170 -21.00 -12.58 -16.41
N GLY A 171 -22.03 -12.05 -17.07
CA GLY A 171 -23.27 -12.77 -17.37
C GLY A 171 -23.10 -13.98 -18.28
N ALA A 172 -21.97 -14.04 -19.02
CA ALA A 172 -21.60 -15.14 -19.89
C ALA A 172 -20.61 -16.15 -19.24
N GLY A 173 -20.09 -15.87 -18.02
CA GLY A 173 -19.03 -16.65 -17.38
C GLY A 173 -17.67 -16.55 -18.09
N ASP A 174 -17.44 -15.51 -18.91
CA ASP A 174 -16.19 -15.33 -19.65
C ASP A 174 -15.19 -14.48 -18.86
N HIS A 175 -14.39 -15.16 -18.03
CA HIS A 175 -13.35 -14.53 -17.22
C HIS A 175 -12.26 -13.85 -18.07
N TYR A 176 -11.97 -14.38 -19.26
CA TYR A 176 -10.93 -13.81 -20.11
C TYR A 176 -11.32 -12.40 -20.64
N GLN A 177 -12.55 -12.22 -21.12
CA GLN A 177 -13.04 -10.92 -21.56
C GLN A 177 -13.19 -9.93 -20.39
N GLN A 178 -13.64 -10.43 -19.22
CA GLN A 178 -13.64 -9.60 -18.01
C GLN A 178 -12.23 -9.11 -17.67
N ALA A 179 -11.25 -10.01 -17.67
CA ALA A 179 -9.86 -9.69 -17.32
C ALA A 179 -9.22 -8.70 -18.29
N ARG A 180 -9.49 -8.82 -19.60
CA ARG A 180 -9.01 -7.84 -20.61
C ARG A 180 -9.50 -6.44 -20.28
N ALA A 181 -10.80 -6.29 -20.09
CA ALA A 181 -11.42 -4.99 -19.81
C ALA A 181 -10.97 -4.41 -18.45
N LEU A 182 -10.84 -5.25 -17.42
CA LEU A 182 -10.32 -4.86 -16.11
C LEU A 182 -8.85 -4.40 -16.18
N ASN A 183 -8.00 -5.09 -16.95
CA ASN A 183 -6.62 -4.67 -17.16
C ASN A 183 -6.54 -3.30 -17.82
N ASP A 184 -7.33 -3.05 -18.85
CA ASP A 184 -7.32 -1.75 -19.55
C ASP A 184 -7.82 -0.64 -18.63
N LEU A 185 -8.87 -0.88 -17.84
CA LEU A 185 -9.32 0.07 -16.82
C LEU A 185 -8.25 0.31 -15.74
N GLY A 186 -7.56 -0.74 -15.33
CA GLY A 186 -6.43 -0.64 -14.42
C GLY A 186 -5.31 0.23 -15.00
N MET A 187 -4.93 0.00 -16.26
CA MET A 187 -3.95 0.83 -16.97
C MET A 187 -4.42 2.29 -17.13
N GLY A 188 -5.70 2.51 -17.37
CA GLY A 188 -6.29 3.86 -17.36
C GLY A 188 -6.14 4.55 -16.00
N GLY A 189 -6.23 3.80 -14.90
CA GLY A 189 -5.93 4.26 -13.54
C GLY A 189 -4.44 4.59 -13.36
N VAL A 190 -3.54 3.71 -13.82
CA VAL A 190 -2.08 3.94 -13.79
C VAL A 190 -1.68 5.22 -14.52
N VAL A 191 -2.19 5.43 -15.73
CA VAL A 191 -1.91 6.66 -16.52
C VAL A 191 -2.38 7.93 -15.81
N ARG A 192 -3.50 7.86 -15.09
CA ARG A 192 -4.05 8.95 -14.28
C ARG A 192 -3.48 9.02 -12.86
N GLN A 193 -2.50 8.17 -12.52
CA GLN A 193 -1.87 8.04 -11.20
C GLN A 193 -2.86 7.68 -10.06
N ARG A 194 -3.98 7.07 -10.39
CA ARG A 194 -4.98 6.55 -9.43
C ARG A 194 -4.62 5.10 -9.07
N TRP A 195 -3.53 4.98 -8.31
CA TRP A 195 -2.85 3.70 -8.07
C TRP A 195 -3.70 2.67 -7.35
N ASP A 196 -4.49 3.10 -6.37
CA ASP A 196 -5.39 2.25 -5.58
C ASP A 196 -6.57 1.71 -6.41
N GLU A 197 -7.19 2.55 -7.24
CA GLU A 197 -8.24 2.11 -8.17
C GLU A 197 -7.69 1.12 -9.20
N ALA A 198 -6.50 1.42 -9.74
CA ALA A 198 -5.84 0.54 -10.69
C ALA A 198 -5.56 -0.82 -10.07
N LEU A 199 -5.03 -0.84 -8.85
CA LEU A 199 -4.70 -2.06 -8.13
C LEU A 199 -5.93 -2.92 -7.87
N GLN A 200 -7.06 -2.36 -7.42
CA GLN A 200 -8.31 -3.10 -7.23
C GLN A 200 -8.76 -3.83 -8.51
N ARG A 201 -8.56 -3.21 -9.68
CA ARG A 201 -8.87 -3.80 -10.98
C ARG A 201 -7.96 -4.98 -11.30
N PHE A 202 -6.65 -4.83 -11.08
CA PHE A 202 -5.68 -5.90 -11.28
C PHE A 202 -5.87 -7.05 -10.29
N GLU A 203 -6.10 -6.77 -9.00
CA GLU A 203 -6.39 -7.81 -7.99
C GLU A 203 -7.64 -8.63 -8.36
N ARG A 204 -8.65 -7.99 -8.95
CA ARG A 204 -9.81 -8.72 -9.46
C ARG A 204 -9.45 -9.66 -10.62
N VAL A 205 -8.57 -9.26 -11.53
CA VAL A 205 -8.03 -10.19 -12.56
C VAL A 205 -7.30 -11.35 -11.91
N LEU A 206 -6.47 -11.07 -10.92
CA LEU A 206 -5.67 -12.09 -10.21
C LEU A 206 -6.54 -13.07 -9.39
N SER A 207 -7.77 -12.71 -9.06
CA SER A 207 -8.73 -13.61 -8.41
C SER A 207 -9.31 -14.67 -9.34
N PHE A 208 -9.15 -14.55 -10.66
CA PHE A 208 -9.57 -15.55 -11.65
C PHE A 208 -8.48 -16.61 -11.82
N GLY A 209 -8.50 -17.65 -10.99
CA GLY A 209 -7.45 -18.69 -10.94
C GLY A 209 -7.29 -19.50 -12.24
N ASP A 210 -8.32 -19.56 -13.07
CA ASP A 210 -8.32 -20.23 -14.38
C ASP A 210 -7.51 -19.48 -15.46
N LEU A 211 -7.08 -18.23 -15.20
CA LEU A 211 -6.35 -17.40 -16.13
C LEU A 211 -4.83 -17.37 -15.91
N GLU A 212 -4.27 -18.07 -14.92
CA GLU A 212 -2.86 -17.95 -14.51
C GLU A 212 -1.85 -18.13 -15.65
N GLN A 213 -2.15 -19.03 -16.59
CA GLN A 213 -1.28 -19.31 -17.73
C GLN A 213 -1.44 -18.31 -18.88
N LEU A 214 -2.37 -17.37 -18.80
CA LEU A 214 -2.67 -16.43 -19.87
C LEU A 214 -1.90 -15.11 -19.74
N THR A 215 -1.64 -14.48 -20.87
CA THR A 215 -0.95 -13.17 -20.93
C THR A 215 -1.64 -12.10 -20.10
N VAL A 216 -2.98 -12.11 -20.08
CA VAL A 216 -3.80 -11.15 -19.34
C VAL A 216 -3.55 -11.21 -17.83
N TYR A 217 -3.34 -12.40 -17.27
CA TYR A 217 -3.02 -12.60 -15.86
C TYR A 217 -1.60 -12.11 -15.54
N ARG A 218 -0.63 -12.48 -16.40
CA ARG A 218 0.76 -12.04 -16.23
C ARG A 218 0.90 -10.52 -16.29
N ALA A 219 0.18 -9.87 -17.22
CA ALA A 219 0.12 -8.42 -17.31
C ALA A 219 -0.49 -7.79 -16.05
N ALA A 220 -1.61 -8.33 -15.56
CA ALA A 220 -2.21 -7.86 -14.30
C ALA A 220 -1.27 -7.98 -13.11
N LEU A 221 -0.52 -9.09 -13.02
CA LEU A 221 0.43 -9.33 -11.95
C LEU A 221 1.61 -8.34 -11.97
N ALA A 222 2.16 -8.08 -13.15
CA ALA A 222 3.21 -7.08 -13.32
C ALA A 222 2.72 -5.67 -12.96
N ASN A 223 1.54 -5.29 -13.45
CA ASN A 223 0.93 -3.99 -13.20
C ASN A 223 0.51 -3.80 -11.73
N ALA A 224 -0.01 -4.84 -11.08
CA ALA A 224 -0.28 -4.82 -9.64
C ALA A 224 1.02 -4.58 -8.85
N GLY A 225 2.12 -5.20 -9.25
CA GLY A 225 3.43 -4.96 -8.66
C GLY A 225 3.86 -3.49 -8.75
N ILE A 226 3.63 -2.83 -9.89
CA ILE A 226 3.89 -1.40 -10.05
C ILE A 226 3.01 -0.58 -9.08
N CYS A 227 1.72 -0.88 -9.01
CA CYS A 227 0.80 -0.17 -8.12
C CYS A 227 1.22 -0.35 -6.64
N TYR A 228 1.53 -1.56 -6.20
CA TYR A 228 2.05 -1.81 -4.85
C TYR A 228 3.30 -0.97 -4.54
N ALA A 229 4.27 -0.92 -5.46
CA ALA A 229 5.48 -0.12 -5.28
C ALA A 229 5.16 1.38 -5.15
N ARG A 230 4.26 1.89 -6.00
CA ARG A 230 3.82 3.30 -5.96
C ARG A 230 3.08 3.66 -4.68
N LEU A 231 2.38 2.69 -4.08
CA LEU A 231 1.68 2.83 -2.81
C LEU A 231 2.57 2.59 -1.58
N GLY A 232 3.85 2.21 -1.77
CA GLY A 232 4.80 1.94 -0.68
C GLY A 232 4.74 0.52 -0.10
N GLU A 233 3.96 -0.38 -0.71
CA GLU A 233 3.83 -1.78 -0.33
C GLU A 233 4.95 -2.64 -0.97
N PHE A 234 6.21 -2.30 -0.69
CA PHE A 234 7.37 -2.86 -1.40
C PHE A 234 7.48 -4.39 -1.32
N ASN A 235 7.15 -5.01 -0.18
CA ASN A 235 7.22 -6.47 -0.06
C ASN A 235 6.21 -7.17 -0.98
N ARG A 236 4.99 -6.65 -1.08
CA ARG A 236 3.95 -7.16 -2.00
C ARG A 236 4.36 -6.91 -3.46
N ALA A 237 4.95 -5.74 -3.74
CA ALA A 237 5.45 -5.38 -5.06
C ALA A 237 6.53 -6.36 -5.55
N VAL A 238 7.57 -6.59 -4.74
CA VAL A 238 8.66 -7.53 -5.06
C VAL A 238 8.12 -8.95 -5.25
N ALA A 239 7.21 -9.40 -4.41
CA ALA A 239 6.61 -10.73 -4.53
C ALA A 239 5.82 -10.88 -5.86
N ALA A 240 4.97 -9.91 -6.19
CA ALA A 240 4.19 -9.91 -7.43
C ALA A 240 5.09 -9.85 -8.68
N GLN A 241 6.08 -8.96 -8.69
CA GLN A 241 6.98 -8.78 -9.82
C GLN A 241 7.93 -9.97 -10.02
N ARG A 242 8.45 -10.58 -8.96
CA ARG A 242 9.23 -11.83 -9.07
C ARG A 242 8.39 -12.94 -9.67
N ARG A 243 7.13 -13.08 -9.26
CA ARG A 243 6.21 -14.05 -9.86
C ARG A 243 5.95 -13.74 -11.33
N ALA A 244 5.77 -12.46 -11.70
CA ALA A 244 5.62 -12.05 -13.10
C ALA A 244 6.86 -12.40 -13.94
N VAL A 245 8.07 -12.10 -13.46
CA VAL A 245 9.35 -12.46 -14.12
C VAL A 245 9.40 -13.97 -14.36
N ASN A 246 9.10 -14.78 -13.34
CA ASN A 246 9.14 -16.25 -13.47
C ASN A 246 8.13 -16.76 -14.49
N LEU A 247 6.92 -16.19 -14.54
CA LEU A 247 5.88 -16.59 -15.50
C LEU A 247 6.16 -16.12 -16.94
N HIS A 248 6.96 -15.06 -17.13
CA HIS A 248 7.38 -14.60 -18.45
C HIS A 248 8.63 -15.32 -18.97
N GLN A 249 9.40 -15.97 -18.09
CA GLN A 249 10.62 -16.66 -18.49
C GLN A 249 10.32 -17.81 -19.47
N GLY A 250 10.75 -17.64 -20.71
CA GLY A 250 10.52 -18.63 -21.77
C GLY A 250 9.13 -18.64 -22.41
N LEU A 251 8.22 -17.77 -21.98
CA LEU A 251 6.85 -17.67 -22.46
C LEU A 251 6.51 -16.26 -22.93
N GLY A 252 5.91 -16.13 -24.10
CA GLY A 252 5.37 -14.88 -24.59
C GLY A 252 6.40 -13.91 -25.21
N PRO A 253 5.99 -12.66 -25.49
CA PRO A 253 6.85 -11.64 -26.08
C PRO A 253 8.02 -11.26 -25.17
N ARG A 254 9.21 -11.10 -25.73
CA ARG A 254 10.41 -10.68 -24.95
C ARG A 254 10.24 -9.31 -24.31
N VAL A 255 9.40 -8.45 -24.88
CA VAL A 255 9.08 -7.12 -24.34
C VAL A 255 8.41 -7.19 -22.97
N ASP A 256 7.52 -8.17 -22.75
CA ASP A 256 6.85 -8.32 -21.44
C ASP A 256 7.84 -8.84 -20.37
N PHE A 257 8.75 -9.72 -20.77
CA PHE A 257 9.78 -10.23 -19.87
C PHE A 257 10.78 -9.14 -19.47
N GLU A 258 11.26 -8.33 -20.41
CA GLU A 258 12.21 -7.27 -20.13
C GLU A 258 11.59 -6.19 -19.22
N ARG A 259 10.31 -5.83 -19.46
CA ARG A 259 9.58 -4.90 -18.60
C ARG A 259 9.40 -5.43 -17.19
N ALA A 260 9.05 -6.72 -17.05
CA ALA A 260 8.92 -7.34 -15.72
C ALA A 260 10.26 -7.30 -14.94
N LEU A 261 11.38 -7.53 -15.60
CA LEU A 261 12.73 -7.39 -15.02
C LEU A 261 13.00 -5.95 -14.58
N GLY A 262 12.75 -4.99 -15.47
CA GLY A 262 12.99 -3.59 -15.19
C GLY A 262 12.13 -3.03 -14.06
N GLU A 263 10.86 -3.40 -14.00
CA GLU A 263 9.97 -2.98 -12.92
C GLU A 263 10.34 -3.59 -11.56
N LEU A 264 10.84 -4.83 -11.56
CA LEU A 264 11.41 -5.42 -10.35
C LEU A 264 12.65 -4.62 -9.87
N GLY A 265 13.50 -4.20 -10.80
CA GLY A 265 14.61 -3.29 -10.53
C GLY A 265 14.13 -1.97 -9.93
N ASN A 266 13.08 -1.36 -10.50
CA ASN A 266 12.46 -0.12 -9.99
C ASN A 266 12.00 -0.25 -8.54
N THR A 267 11.34 -1.36 -8.22
CA THR A 267 10.84 -1.61 -6.86
C THR A 267 11.97 -1.82 -5.86
N LEU A 268 12.98 -2.59 -6.22
CA LEU A 268 14.16 -2.82 -5.36
C LEU A 268 14.93 -1.52 -5.10
N GLN A 269 15.08 -0.65 -6.10
CA GLN A 269 15.70 0.66 -5.93
C GLN A 269 14.89 1.54 -4.96
N GLN A 270 13.55 1.59 -5.11
CA GLN A 270 12.68 2.33 -4.20
C GLN A 270 12.69 1.77 -2.77
N GLN A 271 12.92 0.47 -2.61
CA GLN A 271 13.09 -0.19 -1.31
C GLN A 271 14.45 0.13 -0.65
N GLY A 272 15.37 0.76 -1.37
CA GLY A 272 16.72 1.08 -0.88
C GLY A 272 17.75 -0.02 -1.16
N GLU A 273 17.49 -0.88 -2.13
CA GLU A 273 18.37 -1.99 -2.56
C GLU A 273 18.97 -1.76 -3.96
N PRO A 274 19.69 -0.63 -4.19
CA PRO A 274 20.16 -0.26 -5.52
C PRO A 274 21.12 -1.29 -6.14
N ARG A 275 21.90 -2.02 -5.33
CA ARG A 275 22.80 -3.07 -5.85
C ARG A 275 22.03 -4.24 -6.45
N GLN A 276 20.90 -4.62 -5.86
CA GLN A 276 20.04 -5.66 -6.43
C GLN A 276 19.32 -5.13 -7.68
N ALA A 277 18.87 -3.87 -7.66
CA ALA A 277 18.21 -3.22 -8.79
C ALA A 277 19.11 -3.21 -10.04
N LEU A 278 20.40 -2.91 -9.90
CA LEU A 278 21.37 -2.93 -11.02
C LEU A 278 21.37 -4.25 -11.80
N LEU A 279 21.26 -5.39 -11.10
CA LEU A 279 21.26 -6.71 -11.75
C LEU A 279 20.04 -6.88 -12.68
N PHE A 280 18.87 -6.46 -12.24
CA PHE A 280 17.63 -6.57 -13.01
C PHE A 280 17.57 -5.54 -14.15
N TYR A 281 18.01 -4.31 -13.92
CA TYR A 281 18.11 -3.30 -14.99
C TYR A 281 19.08 -3.70 -16.08
N GLN A 282 20.22 -4.31 -15.73
CA GLN A 282 21.20 -4.79 -16.71
C GLN A 282 20.61 -5.91 -17.58
N GLN A 283 19.87 -6.85 -16.98
CA GLN A 283 19.18 -7.89 -17.72
C GLN A 283 18.10 -7.30 -18.64
N ALA A 284 17.29 -6.36 -18.13
CA ALA A 284 16.26 -5.69 -18.91
C ALA A 284 16.86 -4.93 -20.10
N LEU A 285 17.95 -4.17 -19.89
CA LEU A 285 18.66 -3.46 -20.95
C LEU A 285 19.22 -4.42 -22.01
N THR A 286 19.77 -5.56 -21.60
CA THR A 286 20.28 -6.58 -22.51
C THR A 286 19.17 -7.13 -23.40
N VAL A 287 18.05 -7.56 -22.80
CA VAL A 287 16.89 -8.10 -23.55
C VAL A 287 16.30 -7.04 -24.48
N ALA A 288 16.20 -5.78 -24.02
CA ALA A 288 15.68 -4.68 -24.85
C ALA A 288 16.56 -4.43 -26.08
N LYS A 289 17.88 -4.44 -25.92
CA LYS A 289 18.83 -4.29 -27.04
C LYS A 289 18.77 -5.45 -28.02
N GLU A 290 18.74 -6.70 -27.52
CA GLU A 290 18.63 -7.90 -28.36
C GLU A 290 17.32 -7.95 -29.16
N SER A 291 16.27 -7.28 -28.67
CA SER A 291 14.94 -7.22 -29.29
C SER A 291 14.69 -5.93 -30.09
N ASP A 292 15.71 -5.08 -30.28
CA ASP A 292 15.64 -3.77 -30.94
C ASP A 292 14.58 -2.80 -30.33
N LEU A 293 14.34 -2.91 -29.01
CA LEU A 293 13.41 -2.08 -28.26
C LEU A 293 14.13 -0.80 -27.78
N GLN A 294 14.43 0.13 -28.68
CA GLN A 294 15.26 1.30 -28.42
C GLN A 294 14.73 2.21 -27.30
N ALA A 295 13.40 2.37 -27.22
CA ALA A 295 12.78 3.20 -26.19
C ALA A 295 12.92 2.58 -24.79
N ASP A 296 12.70 1.26 -24.68
CA ASP A 296 12.82 0.53 -23.42
C ASP A 296 14.31 0.42 -23.01
N ALA A 297 15.23 0.21 -23.96
CA ALA A 297 16.66 0.27 -23.69
C ALA A 297 17.09 1.64 -23.14
N ALA A 298 16.52 2.74 -23.66
CA ALA A 298 16.79 4.08 -23.15
C ALA A 298 16.25 4.28 -21.71
N LEU A 299 15.09 3.67 -21.39
CA LEU A 299 14.52 3.69 -20.05
C LEU A 299 15.44 2.99 -19.05
N TRP A 300 15.84 1.75 -19.37
CA TRP A 300 16.68 0.96 -18.44
C TRP A 300 18.08 1.51 -18.29
N ALA A 301 18.66 2.09 -19.34
CA ALA A 301 19.91 2.84 -19.21
C ALA A 301 19.75 4.06 -18.27
N GLY A 302 18.63 4.79 -18.34
CA GLY A 302 18.34 5.88 -17.42
C GLY A 302 18.20 5.41 -15.96
N ASN A 303 17.57 4.27 -15.73
CA ASN A 303 17.43 3.69 -14.39
C ASN A 303 18.76 3.15 -13.84
N LEU A 304 19.62 2.58 -14.70
CA LEU A 304 21.00 2.24 -14.34
C LEU A 304 21.79 3.48 -13.91
N ALA A 305 21.61 4.62 -14.60
CA ALA A 305 22.23 5.87 -14.19
C ALA A 305 21.80 6.30 -12.78
N THR A 306 20.50 6.23 -12.49
CA THR A 306 19.95 6.57 -11.16
C THR A 306 20.49 5.63 -10.08
N ALA A 307 20.47 4.31 -10.31
CA ALA A 307 20.94 3.33 -9.32
C ALA A 307 22.44 3.46 -9.03
N ASN A 308 23.26 3.75 -10.06
CA ASN A 308 24.68 4.04 -9.86
C ASN A 308 24.89 5.37 -9.10
N ALA A 309 24.05 6.38 -9.34
CA ALA A 309 24.10 7.64 -8.60
C ALA A 309 23.78 7.43 -7.11
N ASP A 310 22.79 6.59 -6.77
CA ASP A 310 22.46 6.21 -5.39
C ASP A 310 23.64 5.52 -4.68
N LEU A 311 24.44 4.74 -5.43
CA LEU A 311 25.68 4.10 -4.96
C LEU A 311 26.91 5.04 -4.98
N ARG A 312 26.74 6.29 -5.43
CA ARG A 312 27.83 7.25 -5.67
C ARG A 312 28.88 6.81 -6.69
N GLU A 313 28.50 5.91 -7.57
CA GLU A 313 29.33 5.44 -8.68
C GLU A 313 29.18 6.41 -9.88
N TRP A 314 29.65 7.66 -9.67
CA TRP A 314 29.34 8.80 -10.54
C TRP A 314 29.76 8.60 -12.01
N ASN A 315 30.86 7.88 -12.28
CA ASN A 315 31.34 7.63 -13.64
C ASN A 315 30.39 6.71 -14.41
N GLU A 316 29.92 5.64 -13.76
CA GLU A 316 28.93 4.73 -14.33
C GLU A 316 27.57 5.41 -14.48
N ALA A 317 27.16 6.21 -13.49
CA ALA A 317 25.94 6.99 -13.57
C ALA A 317 25.94 7.93 -14.79
N GLU A 318 27.02 8.68 -15.02
CA GLU A 318 27.18 9.57 -16.17
C GLU A 318 27.18 8.79 -17.49
N ARG A 319 27.94 7.70 -17.57
CA ARG A 319 28.00 6.82 -18.74
C ARG A 319 26.63 6.31 -19.16
N PHE A 320 25.87 5.77 -18.22
CA PHE A 320 24.52 5.25 -18.49
C PHE A 320 23.50 6.35 -18.80
N ASN A 321 23.61 7.53 -18.17
CA ASN A 321 22.75 8.67 -18.50
C ASN A 321 22.99 9.17 -19.93
N ASP A 322 24.25 9.22 -20.38
CA ASP A 322 24.59 9.60 -21.76
C ASP A 322 24.19 8.52 -22.77
N GLU A 323 24.26 7.25 -22.41
CA GLU A 323 23.72 6.15 -23.21
C GLU A 323 22.19 6.29 -23.37
N ALA A 324 21.46 6.56 -22.28
CA ALA A 324 20.03 6.78 -22.32
C ALA A 324 19.65 7.96 -23.23
N LYS A 325 20.38 9.08 -23.17
CA LYS A 325 20.16 10.23 -24.07
C LYS A 325 20.38 9.86 -25.54
N ARG A 326 21.43 9.11 -25.86
CA ARG A 326 21.71 8.65 -27.24
C ARG A 326 20.62 7.77 -27.79
N LEU A 327 20.16 6.79 -26.98
CA LEU A 327 19.08 5.88 -27.35
C LEU A 327 17.74 6.63 -27.56
N LYS A 328 17.43 7.60 -26.72
CA LYS A 328 16.24 8.47 -26.88
C LYS A 328 16.30 9.31 -28.16
N ALA A 329 17.45 9.85 -28.47
CA ALA A 329 17.64 10.61 -29.71
C ALA A 329 17.45 9.73 -30.95
N ALA A 330 17.93 8.50 -30.92
CA ALA A 330 17.81 7.53 -32.03
C ALA A 330 16.35 7.09 -32.23
N SER A 331 15.61 6.86 -31.15
CA SER A 331 14.20 6.41 -31.19
C SER A 331 13.18 7.54 -31.45
N ARG A 332 13.66 8.79 -31.54
CA ARG A 332 12.78 9.99 -31.58
C ARG A 332 11.72 10.00 -30.47
N SER A 333 11.97 9.28 -29.40
CA SER A 333 11.06 9.16 -28.27
C SER A 333 11.35 10.24 -27.23
N GLY A 334 10.58 11.26 -27.20
CA GLY A 334 10.15 12.26 -26.23
C GLY A 334 11.18 12.90 -25.34
N ASN A 335 10.76 12.91 -24.19
CA ASN A 335 11.02 13.79 -23.04
C ASN A 335 12.31 13.42 -22.29
N LEU A 336 13.21 14.37 -22.17
CA LEU A 336 14.50 14.23 -21.51
C LEU A 336 14.49 14.61 -20.01
N PHE A 337 13.34 15.01 -19.42
CA PHE A 337 13.32 15.56 -18.06
C PHE A 337 13.85 14.61 -16.98
N TYR A 338 13.63 13.29 -17.10
CA TYR A 338 14.26 12.32 -16.20
C TYR A 338 15.77 12.26 -16.37
N ASN A 339 16.27 12.33 -17.61
CA ASN A 339 17.70 12.36 -17.86
C ASN A 339 18.35 13.67 -17.37
N THR A 340 17.61 14.77 -17.45
CA THR A 340 18.02 16.07 -16.90
C THR A 340 18.05 16.02 -15.39
N LEU A 341 17.05 15.38 -14.75
CA LEU A 341 17.03 15.16 -13.30
C LEU A 341 18.23 14.30 -12.86
N ASN A 342 18.51 13.21 -13.55
CA ASN A 342 19.68 12.37 -13.28
C ASN A 342 20.99 13.15 -13.41
N ALA A 343 21.13 13.96 -14.48
CA ALA A 343 22.31 14.79 -14.67
C ALA A 343 22.46 15.83 -13.53
N ALA A 344 21.34 16.38 -13.05
CA ALA A 344 21.34 17.28 -11.91
C ALA A 344 21.84 16.60 -10.62
N GLN A 345 21.32 15.39 -10.34
CA GLN A 345 21.74 14.59 -9.17
C GLN A 345 23.23 14.20 -9.24
N ILE A 346 23.72 13.79 -10.42
CA ILE A 346 25.13 13.46 -10.65
C ILE A 346 26.01 14.72 -10.45
N ALA A 347 25.60 15.88 -10.99
CA ALA A 347 26.29 17.14 -10.81
C ALA A 347 26.35 17.54 -9.33
N GLN A 348 25.25 17.42 -8.61
CA GLN A 348 25.17 17.68 -7.16
C GLN A 348 26.12 16.74 -6.39
N GLY A 349 26.06 15.43 -6.67
CA GLY A 349 26.92 14.45 -6.02
C GLY A 349 28.41 14.64 -6.26
N ARG A 350 28.77 15.22 -7.40
CA ARG A 350 30.15 15.63 -7.73
C ARG A 350 30.54 17.02 -7.18
N GLY A 351 29.64 17.70 -6.47
CA GLY A 351 29.88 19.03 -5.92
C GLY A 351 29.80 20.17 -6.95
N ARG A 352 29.34 19.94 -8.18
CA ARG A 352 29.11 20.96 -9.22
C ARG A 352 27.75 21.62 -9.00
N LEU A 353 27.64 22.44 -7.92
CA LEU A 353 26.36 22.91 -7.42
C LEU A 353 25.65 23.88 -8.37
N ASP A 354 26.38 24.73 -9.10
CA ASP A 354 25.80 25.67 -10.08
C ASP A 354 25.17 24.91 -11.25
N ASP A 355 25.89 23.92 -11.79
CA ASP A 355 25.35 23.04 -12.84
C ASP A 355 24.12 22.28 -12.36
N ALA A 356 24.17 21.74 -11.14
CA ALA A 356 23.06 21.02 -10.55
C ALA A 356 21.84 21.92 -10.39
N THR A 357 21.99 23.13 -9.89
CA THR A 357 20.91 24.13 -9.72
C THR A 357 20.24 24.43 -11.06
N ARG A 358 21.01 24.69 -12.10
CA ARG A 358 20.49 24.94 -13.45
C ARG A 358 19.73 23.72 -13.99
N LEU A 359 20.29 22.52 -13.86
CA LEU A 359 19.69 21.28 -14.37
C LEU A 359 18.40 20.90 -13.60
N PHE A 360 18.34 21.10 -12.27
CA PHE A 360 17.08 20.91 -11.53
C PHE A 360 16.01 21.91 -11.98
N GLY A 361 16.38 23.17 -12.26
CA GLY A 361 15.46 24.16 -12.83
C GLY A 361 14.92 23.75 -14.20
N GLU A 362 15.78 23.23 -15.08
CA GLU A 362 15.38 22.69 -16.39
C GLU A 362 14.45 21.48 -16.25
N ALA A 363 14.72 20.57 -15.30
CA ALA A 363 13.87 19.42 -15.02
C ALA A 363 12.47 19.86 -14.54
N LEU A 364 12.37 20.86 -13.67
CA LEU A 364 11.11 21.45 -13.21
C LEU A 364 10.32 22.09 -14.36
N ALA A 365 10.98 22.84 -15.23
CA ALA A 365 10.35 23.47 -16.38
C ALA A 365 9.79 22.43 -17.38
N GLY A 366 10.52 21.33 -17.58
CA GLY A 366 10.13 20.26 -18.49
C GLY A 366 9.04 19.33 -17.94
N ALA A 367 8.90 19.22 -16.61
CA ALA A 367 8.05 18.22 -15.94
C ALA A 367 6.81 18.81 -15.26
N GLN A 368 6.16 19.84 -15.86
CA GLN A 368 5.04 20.57 -15.25
C GLN A 368 3.89 19.70 -14.74
N SER A 369 3.63 18.58 -15.38
CA SER A 369 2.54 17.64 -15.02
C SER A 369 3.01 16.37 -14.30
N ASN A 370 4.31 16.20 -14.05
CA ASN A 370 4.85 14.99 -13.40
C ASN A 370 5.23 15.27 -11.93
N PRO A 371 4.41 14.84 -10.97
CA PRO A 371 4.67 15.13 -9.55
C PRO A 371 5.96 14.46 -9.03
N ASP A 372 6.33 13.27 -9.54
CA ASP A 372 7.55 12.56 -9.10
C ASP A 372 8.82 13.35 -9.45
N VAL A 373 8.90 13.92 -10.65
CA VAL A 373 10.04 14.77 -11.04
C VAL A 373 10.02 16.10 -10.30
N ARG A 374 8.84 16.67 -10.10
CA ARG A 374 8.69 17.96 -9.41
C ARG A 374 9.20 17.92 -7.98
N TRP A 375 8.69 16.99 -7.17
CA TRP A 375 9.14 16.90 -5.78
C TRP A 375 10.61 16.53 -5.66
N ALA A 376 11.14 15.63 -6.55
CA ALA A 376 12.54 15.24 -6.53
C ALA A 376 13.47 16.41 -6.90
N ALA A 377 13.09 17.24 -7.89
CA ALA A 377 13.86 18.40 -8.26
C ALA A 377 13.84 19.49 -7.16
N HIS A 378 12.68 19.74 -6.53
CA HIS A 378 12.59 20.62 -5.36
C HIS A 378 13.44 20.09 -4.20
N ALA A 379 13.44 18.78 -3.93
CA ALA A 379 14.29 18.18 -2.91
C ALA A 379 15.79 18.37 -3.20
N GLY A 380 16.20 18.21 -4.47
CA GLY A 380 17.58 18.48 -4.90
C GLY A 380 17.99 19.93 -4.71
N LEU A 381 17.15 20.88 -5.12
CA LEU A 381 17.39 22.32 -4.90
C LEU A 381 17.45 22.69 -3.41
N ALA A 382 16.57 22.08 -2.59
CA ALA A 382 16.61 22.24 -1.14
C ALA A 382 17.95 21.76 -0.56
N GLY A 383 18.43 20.59 -0.97
CA GLY A 383 19.73 20.05 -0.55
C GLY A 383 20.90 20.96 -0.94
N ILE A 384 20.87 21.56 -2.14
CA ILE A 384 21.89 22.55 -2.57
C ILE A 384 21.81 23.80 -1.70
N ALA A 385 20.61 24.32 -1.45
CA ALA A 385 20.42 25.50 -0.62
C ALA A 385 20.90 25.29 0.83
N VAL A 386 20.71 24.08 1.38
CA VAL A 386 21.30 23.68 2.67
C VAL A 386 22.83 23.69 2.60
N ALA A 387 23.41 23.05 1.60
CA ALA A 387 24.87 22.95 1.42
C ALA A 387 25.53 24.33 1.21
N THR A 388 24.82 25.29 0.62
CA THR A 388 25.29 26.67 0.39
C THR A 388 24.83 27.66 1.45
N SER A 389 24.32 27.18 2.60
CA SER A 389 23.87 28.00 3.73
C SER A 389 22.83 29.06 3.37
N GLN A 390 21.85 28.69 2.52
CA GLN A 390 20.73 29.52 2.09
C GLN A 390 19.41 29.06 2.76
N PRO A 391 19.17 29.30 4.04
CA PRO A 391 18.08 28.68 4.80
C PRO A 391 16.68 29.08 4.31
N ALA A 392 16.49 30.29 3.82
CA ALA A 392 15.21 30.74 3.28
C ALA A 392 14.86 30.04 1.97
N GLU A 393 15.87 29.83 1.11
CA GLU A 393 15.70 29.10 -0.13
C GLU A 393 15.42 27.60 0.16
N ALA A 394 16.20 27.00 1.04
CA ALA A 394 15.99 25.62 1.46
C ALA A 394 14.54 25.40 1.95
N ALA A 395 14.03 26.28 2.82
CA ALA A 395 12.66 26.19 3.32
C ALA A 395 11.62 26.28 2.18
N ARG A 396 11.76 27.22 1.26
CA ARG A 396 10.85 27.35 0.12
C ARG A 396 10.81 26.10 -0.74
N GLN A 397 11.97 25.53 -1.02
CA GLN A 397 12.08 24.34 -1.88
C GLN A 397 11.53 23.09 -1.17
N PHE A 398 11.78 22.92 0.12
CA PHE A 398 11.20 21.85 0.91
C PHE A 398 9.67 21.94 0.99
N GLU A 399 9.12 23.14 1.21
CA GLU A 399 7.67 23.40 1.22
C GLU A 399 7.02 23.05 -0.13
N ALA A 400 7.63 23.48 -1.24
CA ALA A 400 7.13 23.15 -2.59
C ALA A 400 7.12 21.64 -2.87
N ALA A 401 8.12 20.90 -2.37
CA ALA A 401 8.13 19.46 -2.45
C ALA A 401 7.00 18.85 -1.60
N LEU A 402 6.82 19.32 -0.35
CA LEU A 402 5.75 18.86 0.54
C LEU A 402 4.36 19.09 -0.03
N ASP A 403 4.10 20.25 -0.60
CA ASP A 403 2.81 20.57 -1.23
C ASP A 403 2.50 19.60 -2.40
N THR A 404 3.52 19.26 -3.19
CA THR A 404 3.38 18.28 -4.28
C THR A 404 3.04 16.90 -3.74
N ILE A 405 3.71 16.47 -2.67
CA ILE A 405 3.50 15.20 -1.99
C ILE A 405 2.10 15.09 -1.39
N GLU A 406 1.67 16.12 -0.64
CA GLU A 406 0.36 16.13 0.02
C GLU A 406 -0.79 16.12 -0.99
N LYS A 407 -0.64 16.85 -2.10
CA LYS A 407 -1.62 16.80 -3.18
C LYS A 407 -1.78 15.37 -3.71
N THR A 408 -0.68 14.68 -4.01
CA THR A 408 -0.72 13.30 -4.50
C THR A 408 -1.35 12.35 -3.48
N ARG A 409 -1.02 12.50 -2.18
CA ARG A 409 -1.58 11.69 -1.10
C ARG A 409 -3.09 11.88 -0.96
N SER A 410 -3.56 13.13 -1.04
CA SER A 410 -4.97 13.46 -0.87
C SER A 410 -5.88 12.89 -1.97
N GLU A 411 -5.32 12.55 -3.12
CA GLU A 411 -6.02 11.93 -4.24
C GLU A 411 -6.21 10.41 -4.08
N LEU A 412 -5.55 9.76 -3.11
CA LEU A 412 -5.74 8.35 -2.81
C LEU A 412 -7.09 8.13 -2.10
N LEU A 413 -7.84 7.11 -2.52
CA LEU A 413 -9.17 6.81 -1.98
C LEU A 413 -9.12 5.85 -0.79
N THR A 414 -8.21 4.90 -0.81
CA THR A 414 -8.14 3.81 0.16
C THR A 414 -7.25 4.18 1.35
N THR A 415 -7.78 4.04 2.56
CA THR A 415 -7.05 4.32 3.81
C THR A 415 -5.74 3.56 3.93
N GLU A 416 -5.73 2.26 3.57
CA GLU A 416 -4.54 1.41 3.63
C GLU A 416 -3.39 1.95 2.78
N TYR A 417 -3.70 2.46 1.58
CA TYR A 417 -2.68 3.01 0.69
C TYR A 417 -2.23 4.41 1.08
N LYS A 418 -3.09 5.19 1.73
CA LYS A 418 -2.66 6.44 2.38
C LYS A 418 -1.64 6.19 3.49
N LEU A 419 -1.83 5.09 4.26
CA LEU A 419 -0.90 4.67 5.32
C LEU A 419 0.49 4.32 4.77
N SER A 420 0.56 3.58 3.67
CA SER A 420 1.85 3.12 3.11
C SER A 420 2.53 4.16 2.23
N PHE A 421 1.78 5.10 1.64
CA PHE A 421 2.32 6.09 0.70
C PHE A 421 3.47 6.92 1.26
N LEU A 422 3.40 7.34 2.52
CA LEU A 422 4.45 8.13 3.17
C LEU A 422 5.76 7.37 3.36
N THR A 423 5.72 6.03 3.35
CA THR A 423 6.94 5.21 3.46
C THR A 423 7.95 5.50 2.34
N ARG A 424 7.49 5.85 1.14
CA ARG A 424 8.35 6.24 0.02
C ARG A 424 9.10 7.56 0.26
N LEU A 425 8.54 8.41 1.08
CA LEU A 425 8.93 9.82 1.19
C LEU A 425 9.63 10.15 2.50
N ILE A 426 9.73 9.15 3.39
CA ILE A 426 10.30 9.37 4.73
C ILE A 426 11.73 9.92 4.69
N GLN A 427 12.54 9.50 3.72
CA GLN A 427 13.92 9.99 3.57
C GLN A 427 13.98 11.49 3.26
N PHE A 428 12.99 12.00 2.53
CA PHE A 428 12.88 13.43 2.26
C PHE A 428 12.58 14.22 3.54
N TYR A 429 11.61 13.76 4.35
CA TYR A 429 11.33 14.38 5.65
C TYR A 429 12.55 14.33 6.58
N GLN A 430 13.28 13.20 6.60
CA GLN A 430 14.51 13.05 7.38
C GLN A 430 15.56 14.07 6.97
N SER A 431 15.77 14.26 5.67
CA SER A 431 16.73 15.26 5.16
C SER A 431 16.33 16.68 5.55
N TYR A 432 15.04 17.00 5.55
CA TYR A 432 14.56 18.33 5.95
C TYR A 432 14.71 18.58 7.46
N VAL A 433 14.34 17.58 8.28
CA VAL A 433 14.52 17.66 9.75
C VAL A 433 16.00 17.83 10.09
N ASP A 434 16.89 17.03 9.49
CA ASP A 434 18.34 17.14 9.69
C ASP A 434 18.86 18.56 9.36
N ALA A 435 18.43 19.10 8.22
CA ALA A 435 18.82 20.43 7.78
C ALA A 435 18.38 21.55 8.77
N LEU A 436 17.16 21.45 9.30
CA LEU A 436 16.65 22.42 10.27
C LEU A 436 17.38 22.33 11.61
N VAL A 437 17.67 21.11 12.10
CA VAL A 437 18.44 20.92 13.34
C VAL A 437 19.86 21.45 13.19
N ASP A 438 20.53 21.20 12.05
CA ASP A 438 21.89 21.70 11.79
C ASP A 438 21.93 23.24 11.72
N GLN A 439 20.83 23.89 11.34
CA GLN A 439 20.66 25.35 11.35
C GLN A 439 20.28 25.91 12.74
N GLY A 440 20.13 25.08 13.76
CA GLY A 440 19.65 25.48 15.09
C GLY A 440 18.15 25.79 15.16
N ARG A 441 17.39 25.52 14.08
CA ARG A 441 15.93 25.74 13.97
C ARG A 441 15.15 24.55 14.55
N VAL A 442 15.40 24.26 15.82
CA VAL A 442 14.89 23.04 16.49
C VAL A 442 13.36 22.97 16.58
N GLU A 443 12.68 24.12 16.76
CA GLU A 443 11.22 24.19 16.76
C GLU A 443 10.65 23.90 15.37
N GLY A 444 11.24 24.47 14.31
CA GLY A 444 10.82 24.16 12.92
C GLY A 444 11.06 22.70 12.55
N ALA A 445 12.14 22.08 13.05
CA ALA A 445 12.39 20.66 12.86
C ALA A 445 11.32 19.78 13.54
N LEU A 446 10.90 20.15 14.76
CA LEU A 446 9.77 19.51 15.44
C LEU A 446 8.47 19.65 14.64
N GLU A 447 8.17 20.86 14.14
CA GLU A 447 6.97 21.13 13.34
C GLU A 447 6.92 20.28 12.07
N VAL A 448 8.07 20.13 11.37
CA VAL A 448 8.17 19.28 10.18
C VAL A 448 8.01 17.81 10.54
N SER A 449 8.65 17.32 11.60
CA SER A 449 8.51 15.93 12.05
C SER A 449 7.06 15.61 12.41
N GLU A 450 6.41 16.48 13.20
CA GLU A 450 5.01 16.31 13.58
C GLU A 450 4.04 16.47 12.39
N SER A 451 4.39 17.29 11.39
CA SER A 451 3.59 17.42 10.18
C SER A 451 3.54 16.14 9.32
N SER A 452 4.52 15.26 9.46
CA SER A 452 4.54 13.97 8.78
C SER A 452 3.70 12.89 9.48
N ARG A 453 3.18 13.15 10.68
CA ARG A 453 2.56 12.17 11.57
C ARG A 453 1.06 12.32 11.66
N GLY A 454 0.37 11.20 11.91
CA GLY A 454 -1.06 11.14 12.19
C GLY A 454 -1.94 11.72 11.07
N ARG A 455 -1.45 11.76 9.84
CA ARG A 455 -2.15 12.39 8.69
C ARG A 455 -3.43 11.65 8.35
N VAL A 456 -3.34 10.33 8.24
CA VAL A 456 -4.50 9.48 7.91
C VAL A 456 -5.43 9.36 9.12
N LEU A 457 -4.86 9.27 10.31
CA LEU A 457 -5.62 9.29 11.56
C LEU A 457 -6.35 10.63 11.75
N GLY A 458 -5.73 11.75 11.37
CA GLY A 458 -6.33 13.09 11.42
C GLY A 458 -7.51 13.29 10.48
N GLU A 459 -7.63 12.49 9.41
CA GLU A 459 -8.82 12.46 8.53
C GLU A 459 -10.00 11.71 9.20
N ARG A 460 -10.28 11.99 10.48
CA ARG A 460 -11.32 11.32 11.26
C ARG A 460 -12.71 11.69 10.75
N ASN A 461 -13.65 10.76 10.85
CA ASN A 461 -15.03 10.94 10.43
C ASN A 461 -15.66 12.19 11.08
N GLY A 462 -15.84 13.25 10.28
CA GLY A 462 -16.56 14.47 10.68
C GLY A 462 -15.77 15.45 11.58
N LEU A 463 -14.48 15.26 11.78
CA LEU A 463 -13.60 16.22 12.46
C LEU A 463 -12.76 16.99 11.45
N ALA A 464 -12.51 18.27 11.72
CA ALA A 464 -11.58 19.04 10.92
C ALA A 464 -10.17 18.42 11.03
N PRO A 465 -9.39 18.40 9.92
CA PRO A 465 -8.02 17.95 10.00
C PRO A 465 -7.25 18.76 11.07
N PRO A 466 -6.31 18.12 11.80
CA PRO A 466 -5.56 18.82 12.84
C PRO A 466 -4.86 20.04 12.24
N ALA A 467 -4.90 21.16 12.95
CA ALA A 467 -4.17 22.35 12.56
C ALA A 467 -2.69 22.03 12.38
N LYS A 468 -1.99 22.77 11.51
CA LYS A 468 -0.52 22.62 11.38
C LYS A 468 0.10 22.63 12.77
N ALA A 469 0.89 21.61 13.09
CA ALA A 469 1.61 21.56 14.35
C ALA A 469 2.50 22.79 14.46
N SER A 470 2.36 23.57 15.54
CA SER A 470 3.30 24.61 15.87
C SER A 470 3.91 24.35 17.24
N ALA A 471 5.20 24.65 17.39
CA ALA A 471 5.89 24.51 18.66
C ALA A 471 5.19 25.30 19.78
N ALA A 472 4.63 26.47 19.44
CA ALA A 472 3.85 27.29 20.38
C ALA A 472 2.58 26.58 20.86
N ALA A 473 1.83 25.95 19.96
CA ALA A 473 0.63 25.18 20.33
C ALA A 473 0.99 23.97 21.20
N LEU A 474 2.08 23.25 20.90
CA LEU A 474 2.54 22.13 21.71
C LEU A 474 2.96 22.55 23.12
N ARG A 475 3.65 23.73 23.27
CA ARG A 475 3.96 24.29 24.58
C ARG A 475 2.70 24.63 25.37
N GLN A 476 1.67 25.13 24.69
CA GLN A 476 0.40 25.43 25.33
C GLN A 476 -0.31 24.13 25.81
N VAL A 477 -0.28 23.07 25.01
CA VAL A 477 -0.77 21.75 25.42
C VAL A 477 -0.01 21.27 26.65
N ALA A 478 1.32 21.28 26.64
CA ALA A 478 2.14 20.89 27.79
C ALA A 478 1.80 21.70 29.07
N ALA A 479 1.57 23.00 28.94
CA ALA A 479 1.17 23.87 30.06
C ALA A 479 -0.22 23.52 30.62
N GLN A 480 -1.20 23.31 29.73
CA GLN A 480 -2.58 23.05 30.12
C GLN A 480 -2.76 21.67 30.75
N SER A 481 -2.10 20.66 30.19
CA SER A 481 -2.13 19.29 30.71
C SER A 481 -1.12 19.01 31.83
N ARG A 482 -0.27 19.97 32.17
CA ARG A 482 0.84 19.82 33.14
C ARG A 482 1.71 18.59 32.82
N SER A 483 2.00 18.39 31.54
CA SER A 483 2.75 17.24 31.06
C SER A 483 4.03 17.64 30.35
N VAL A 484 4.94 16.69 30.19
CA VAL A 484 6.09 16.78 29.29
C VAL A 484 5.76 16.00 28.02
N LEU A 485 5.94 16.62 26.84
CA LEU A 485 5.68 15.98 25.57
C LEU A 485 7.04 15.58 24.97
N LEU A 486 7.20 14.30 24.62
CA LEU A 486 8.40 13.79 23.97
C LEU A 486 8.07 13.36 22.53
N SER A 487 8.78 13.94 21.56
CA SER A 487 8.71 13.54 20.15
C SER A 487 10.02 12.88 19.75
N TYR A 488 10.00 11.60 19.41
CA TYR A 488 11.15 10.87 18.90
C TYR A 488 11.14 10.86 17.37
N TRP A 489 12.31 10.98 16.76
CA TRP A 489 12.50 10.90 15.31
C TRP A 489 13.72 10.04 15.01
N LEU A 490 13.52 8.91 14.32
CA LEU A 490 14.57 7.97 14.02
C LEU A 490 15.04 8.09 12.57
N GLY A 491 16.26 8.56 12.38
CA GLY A 491 16.89 8.67 11.06
C GLY A 491 18.01 7.65 10.84
N PRO A 492 18.39 7.41 9.58
CA PRO A 492 19.40 6.40 9.24
C PRO A 492 20.79 6.73 9.77
N SER A 493 21.15 8.00 9.83
CA SER A 493 22.47 8.48 10.32
C SER A 493 22.39 9.15 11.68
N ARG A 494 21.29 9.79 11.99
CA ARG A 494 21.05 10.59 13.20
C ARG A 494 19.60 10.45 13.62
N SER A 495 19.34 10.37 14.90
CA SER A 495 18.00 10.43 15.45
C SER A 495 17.90 11.59 16.44
N TYR A 496 16.68 11.96 16.81
CA TYR A 496 16.43 13.09 17.71
C TYR A 496 15.30 12.75 18.70
N VAL A 497 15.35 13.45 19.84
CA VAL A 497 14.20 13.58 20.73
C VAL A 497 14.00 15.07 21.05
N TRP A 498 12.77 15.52 20.93
CA TRP A 498 12.35 16.82 21.44
C TRP A 498 11.62 16.63 22.76
N ALA A 499 12.04 17.40 23.77
CA ALA A 499 11.31 17.55 25.02
C ALA A 499 10.60 18.92 24.98
N VAL A 500 9.27 18.88 24.96
CA VAL A 500 8.41 20.08 24.95
C VAL A 500 7.78 20.24 26.31
N THR A 501 8.02 21.41 26.93
CA THR A 501 7.44 21.81 28.21
C THR A 501 6.75 23.18 28.07
N ALA A 502 6.08 23.64 29.10
CA ALA A 502 5.55 25.02 29.14
C ALA A 502 6.63 26.06 28.95
N ALA A 503 7.86 25.79 29.40
CA ALA A 503 8.98 26.72 29.35
C ALA A 503 9.67 26.81 27.98
N GLY A 504 9.62 25.72 27.17
CA GLY A 504 10.30 25.73 25.88
C GLY A 504 10.40 24.32 25.23
N VAL A 505 11.17 24.28 24.14
CA VAL A 505 11.47 23.09 23.36
C VAL A 505 12.96 22.82 23.39
N GLN A 506 13.35 21.61 23.75
CA GLN A 506 14.74 21.13 23.73
C GLN A 506 14.85 20.03 22.69
N CYS A 507 15.94 20.01 21.91
CA CYS A 507 16.24 18.98 20.93
C CYS A 507 17.57 18.32 21.29
N LEU A 508 17.56 16.99 21.40
CA LEU A 508 18.74 16.21 21.73
C LEU A 508 18.99 15.18 20.61
N ARG A 509 20.27 15.00 20.28
CA ARG A 509 20.70 13.98 19.31
C ARG A 509 20.77 12.61 19.96
N LEU A 510 20.29 11.62 19.21
CA LEU A 510 20.30 10.21 19.57
C LEU A 510 21.12 9.41 18.54
N PRO A 511 21.54 8.18 18.88
CA PRO A 511 22.16 7.26 17.93
C PRO A 511 21.31 6.98 16.68
N PRO A 512 21.90 6.42 15.60
CA PRO A 512 21.16 6.04 14.41
C PRO A 512 20.03 5.03 14.67
N ALA A 513 18.99 5.07 13.85
CA ALA A 513 17.83 4.18 13.93
C ALA A 513 18.20 2.69 13.97
N SER A 514 19.27 2.28 13.26
CA SER A 514 19.75 0.89 13.24
C SER A 514 20.26 0.42 14.61
N GLU A 515 20.98 1.27 15.33
CA GLU A 515 21.50 0.96 16.68
C GLU A 515 20.35 0.88 17.70
N ILE A 516 19.46 1.89 17.70
CA ILE A 516 18.27 1.89 18.56
C ILE A 516 17.39 0.67 18.26
N GLY A 517 17.16 0.37 16.98
CA GLY A 517 16.36 -0.78 16.56
C GLY A 517 16.94 -2.13 16.99
N ALA A 518 18.27 -2.27 17.01
CA ALA A 518 18.92 -3.48 17.52
C ALA A 518 18.68 -3.67 19.03
N LEU A 519 18.81 -2.60 19.82
CA LEU A 519 18.52 -2.62 21.26
C LEU A 519 17.04 -2.92 21.53
N VAL A 520 16.13 -2.30 20.74
CA VAL A 520 14.68 -2.57 20.86
C VAL A 520 14.36 -4.03 20.63
N ARG A 521 14.91 -4.66 19.57
CA ARG A 521 14.68 -6.09 19.32
C ARG A 521 15.15 -6.97 20.48
N GLN A 522 16.35 -6.74 20.96
CA GLN A 522 16.88 -7.50 22.10
C GLN A 522 16.03 -7.33 23.37
N TYR A 523 15.57 -6.10 23.64
CA TYR A 523 14.75 -5.83 24.80
C TYR A 523 13.34 -6.43 24.69
N ARG A 524 12.74 -6.39 23.50
CA ARG A 524 11.45 -7.05 23.25
C ARG A 524 11.50 -8.54 23.53
N ASP A 525 12.59 -9.22 23.11
CA ASP A 525 12.77 -10.65 23.39
C ASP A 525 12.83 -10.90 24.90
N THR A 526 13.42 -9.98 25.68
CA THR A 526 13.46 -10.06 27.14
C THR A 526 12.08 -9.89 27.78
N VAL A 527 11.33 -8.82 27.43
CA VAL A 527 10.03 -8.54 28.07
C VAL A 527 8.92 -9.48 27.63
N ASN A 528 9.06 -10.09 26.45
CA ASN A 528 8.14 -11.13 25.96
C ASN A 528 8.38 -12.51 26.60
N ASN A 529 9.43 -12.66 27.41
CA ASN A 529 9.74 -13.89 28.12
C ASN A 529 9.21 -13.81 29.55
N ALA A 530 8.22 -14.64 29.88
CA ALA A 530 7.60 -14.72 31.20
C ALA A 530 8.58 -15.06 32.35
N LEU A 531 9.73 -15.62 32.01
CA LEU A 531 10.77 -15.99 33.01
C LEU A 531 11.82 -14.90 33.19
N ALA A 532 11.96 -13.96 32.26
CA ALA A 532 12.98 -12.93 32.30
C ALA A 532 12.62 -11.80 33.27
N ASP A 533 13.61 -11.33 34.02
CA ASP A 533 13.51 -10.16 34.88
C ASP A 533 14.56 -9.12 34.46
N PRO A 534 14.18 -8.04 33.78
CA PRO A 534 15.11 -6.99 33.39
C PRO A 534 15.86 -6.31 34.54
N LEU A 535 15.32 -6.34 35.78
CA LEU A 535 15.99 -5.77 36.94
C LEU A 535 17.10 -6.69 37.52
N ALA A 536 17.04 -7.99 37.22
CA ALA A 536 17.98 -8.96 37.77
C ALA A 536 19.43 -8.81 37.28
N SER A 537 19.61 -8.19 36.10
CA SER A 537 20.93 -8.01 35.46
C SER A 537 21.15 -6.58 34.97
N SER A 538 22.33 -6.01 35.27
CA SER A 538 22.73 -4.68 34.76
C SER A 538 23.44 -4.76 33.41
N GLY A 539 23.43 -3.63 32.66
CA GLY A 539 24.13 -3.49 31.39
C GLY A 539 23.46 -4.17 30.20
N MET A 540 22.25 -4.67 30.37
CA MET A 540 21.42 -5.29 29.32
C MET A 540 20.80 -4.24 28.40
N ALA A 541 20.14 -4.69 27.33
CA ALA A 541 19.53 -3.83 26.32
C ALA A 541 18.53 -2.82 26.92
N GLY A 542 17.79 -3.19 27.98
CA GLY A 542 16.86 -2.27 28.67
C GLY A 542 17.57 -1.09 29.32
N ASP A 543 18.68 -1.34 30.05
CA ASP A 543 19.48 -0.26 30.66
C ASP A 543 20.05 0.69 29.59
N ARG A 544 20.53 0.12 28.47
CA ARG A 544 21.07 0.93 27.36
C ARG A 544 19.98 1.74 26.68
N LEU A 545 18.78 1.17 26.49
CA LEU A 545 17.64 1.92 25.96
C LEU A 545 17.25 3.07 26.88
N TYR A 546 17.20 2.84 28.21
CA TYR A 546 16.95 3.91 29.16
C TYR A 546 17.99 5.04 29.05
N GLN A 547 19.30 4.69 29.00
CA GLN A 547 20.39 5.65 28.86
C GLN A 547 20.32 6.46 27.56
N VAL A 548 19.88 5.84 26.48
CA VAL A 548 19.78 6.49 25.17
C VAL A 548 18.49 7.30 25.02
N LEU A 549 17.36 6.81 25.50
CA LEU A 549 16.06 7.39 25.20
C LEU A 549 15.54 8.28 26.34
N VAL A 550 15.72 7.89 27.60
CA VAL A 550 15.10 8.54 28.75
C VAL A 550 16.08 9.44 29.49
N ALA A 551 17.28 8.94 29.85
CA ALA A 551 18.25 9.68 30.65
C ALA A 551 18.59 11.08 30.09
N PRO A 552 18.74 11.27 28.76
CA PRO A 552 19.02 12.61 28.21
C PRO A 552 17.90 13.63 28.44
N VAL A 553 16.65 13.20 28.58
CA VAL A 553 15.49 14.09 28.77
C VAL A 553 15.01 14.23 30.21
N LEU A 554 15.58 13.45 31.13
CA LEU A 554 15.25 13.52 32.58
C LEU A 554 15.29 14.93 33.21
N PRO A 555 16.22 15.85 32.84
CA PRO A 555 16.22 17.19 33.40
C PRO A 555 14.89 17.96 33.21
N TRP A 556 14.06 17.53 32.28
CA TRP A 556 12.75 18.14 32.00
C TRP A 556 11.57 17.29 32.47
N ILE A 557 11.81 16.13 33.09
CA ILE A 557 10.79 15.20 33.60
C ILE A 557 10.87 15.15 35.13
N PRO A 558 10.10 16.01 35.87
CA PRO A 558 9.97 15.85 37.30
C PRO A 558 9.37 14.48 37.68
N LEU A 559 9.66 13.99 38.90
CA LEU A 559 9.01 12.79 39.43
C LEU A 559 7.49 12.93 39.42
N ASP A 560 6.80 11.83 39.21
CA ASP A 560 5.34 11.72 39.10
C ASP A 560 4.70 12.63 38.04
N THR A 561 5.50 13.03 37.05
CA THR A 561 4.99 13.86 35.95
C THR A 561 4.37 12.97 34.89
N ARG A 562 3.28 13.46 34.31
CA ARG A 562 2.68 12.88 33.09
C ARG A 562 3.56 13.15 31.88
N VAL A 563 3.96 12.11 31.15
CA VAL A 563 4.78 12.15 29.96
C VAL A 563 3.98 11.59 28.77
N VAL A 564 3.80 12.40 27.72
CA VAL A 564 3.15 11.95 26.47
C VAL A 564 4.22 11.77 25.41
N ILE A 565 4.29 10.57 24.85
CA ILE A 565 5.35 10.15 23.92
C ILE A 565 4.77 9.96 22.52
N ALA A 566 5.29 10.70 21.54
CA ALA A 566 5.15 10.36 20.12
C ALA A 566 6.39 9.55 19.71
N ALA A 567 6.22 8.25 19.62
CA ALA A 567 7.26 7.31 19.20
C ALA A 567 7.50 7.36 17.69
N ASP A 568 8.63 6.79 17.23
CA ASP A 568 8.96 6.62 15.81
C ASP A 568 9.63 5.28 15.55
N GLY A 569 9.39 4.70 14.37
CA GLY A 569 10.06 3.50 13.89
C GLY A 569 9.99 2.33 14.89
N ALA A 570 11.14 1.80 15.25
CA ALA A 570 11.24 0.66 16.16
C ALA A 570 10.68 0.94 17.58
N LEU A 571 10.61 2.19 18.01
CA LEU A 571 10.15 2.56 19.35
C LEU A 571 8.67 2.26 19.60
N HIS A 572 7.88 2.09 18.55
CA HIS A 572 6.49 1.62 18.69
C HIS A 572 6.40 0.19 19.26
N GLY A 573 7.49 -0.57 19.23
CA GLY A 573 7.53 -1.95 19.70
C GLY A 573 7.91 -2.11 21.17
N ILE A 574 8.12 -1.04 21.95
CA ILE A 574 8.46 -1.10 23.37
C ILE A 574 7.43 -0.36 24.23
N ASN A 575 7.29 -0.82 25.46
CA ASN A 575 6.64 -0.05 26.50
C ASN A 575 7.70 0.66 27.34
N PHE A 576 7.75 1.99 27.27
CA PHE A 576 8.73 2.81 28.00
C PHE A 576 8.63 2.63 29.51
N GLU A 577 7.44 2.34 30.03
CA GLU A 577 7.20 2.07 31.46
C GLU A 577 8.07 0.94 32.01
N THR A 578 8.40 -0.05 31.14
CA THR A 578 9.14 -1.25 31.53
C THR A 578 10.67 -1.07 31.52
N LEU A 579 11.17 0.10 31.09
CA LEU A 579 12.61 0.35 31.01
C LEU A 579 13.23 0.37 32.41
N PRO A 580 14.33 -0.39 32.65
CA PRO A 580 15.02 -0.37 33.95
C PRO A 580 15.72 0.99 34.16
N VAL A 581 15.47 1.60 35.30
CA VAL A 581 16.19 2.81 35.77
C VAL A 581 17.45 2.32 36.48
N PRO A 582 18.65 2.68 35.94
CA PRO A 582 19.89 2.28 36.57
C PRO A 582 20.18 3.10 37.83
N GLY A 583 20.73 2.47 38.86
CA GLY A 583 21.07 3.14 40.13
C GLY A 583 21.38 2.15 41.22
N ALA A 584 21.55 2.67 42.43
CA ALA A 584 21.78 1.85 43.63
C ALA A 584 20.58 0.95 43.95
N THR A 585 19.37 1.51 43.72
CA THR A 585 18.10 0.77 43.78
C THR A 585 17.51 0.79 42.36
N ARG A 586 17.56 -0.39 41.71
CA ARG A 586 17.00 -0.54 40.36
C ARG A 586 15.48 -0.67 40.45
N HIS A 587 14.78 0.03 39.59
CA HIS A 587 13.33 0.03 39.51
C HIS A 587 12.90 0.24 38.04
N TYR A 588 11.62 0.21 37.77
CA TYR A 588 11.10 0.47 36.41
C TYR A 588 10.67 1.93 36.25
N PHE A 589 10.77 2.49 35.06
CA PHE A 589 10.45 3.89 34.77
C PHE A 589 8.99 4.27 35.04
N ILE A 590 8.08 3.29 35.09
CA ILE A 590 6.68 3.50 35.54
C ILE A 590 6.61 4.03 36.99
N GLU A 591 7.59 3.73 37.81
CA GLU A 591 7.64 4.19 39.21
C GLU A 591 7.94 5.71 39.29
N ASP A 592 8.64 6.26 38.26
CA ASP A 592 9.03 7.67 38.20
C ASP A 592 8.03 8.57 37.43
N ALA A 593 7.28 8.02 36.47
CA ALA A 593 6.46 8.81 35.54
C ALA A 593 5.16 8.09 35.12
N GLU A 594 4.14 8.91 34.81
CA GLU A 594 2.88 8.47 34.17
C GLU A 594 3.03 8.61 32.65
N ILE A 595 2.94 7.51 31.90
CA ILE A 595 3.26 7.48 30.47
C ILE A 595 2.01 7.23 29.60
N GLU A 596 1.83 8.06 28.59
CA GLU A 596 0.85 7.87 27.50
C GLU A 596 1.55 7.94 26.13
N MET A 597 1.00 7.22 25.16
CA MET A 597 1.48 7.23 23.79
C MET A 597 0.57 8.05 22.90
N ALA A 598 1.12 8.93 22.08
CA ALA A 598 0.35 9.67 21.07
C ALA A 598 0.84 9.29 19.67
N PRO A 599 -0.05 9.09 18.69
CA PRO A 599 0.34 8.91 17.29
C PRO A 599 1.11 10.12 16.73
N ALA A 600 0.71 11.31 17.15
CA ALA A 600 1.40 12.58 16.91
C ALA A 600 1.05 13.56 18.03
N LEU A 601 2.01 14.37 18.46
CA LEU A 601 1.75 15.42 19.48
C LEU A 601 0.80 16.49 18.94
N SER A 602 0.81 16.74 17.64
CA SER A 602 -0.10 17.68 16.97
C SER A 602 -1.58 17.31 17.11
N MET A 603 -1.88 16.03 17.40
CA MET A 603 -3.26 15.57 17.63
C MET A 603 -3.78 15.89 19.04
N LEU A 604 -2.90 16.22 19.97
CA LEU A 604 -3.25 16.61 21.32
C LEU A 604 -3.82 18.05 21.34
N SER A 605 -4.57 18.44 20.32
CA SER A 605 -5.14 19.77 20.26
C SER A 605 -6.22 19.94 21.33
N ALA A 606 -6.28 21.13 21.90
CA ALA A 606 -7.07 21.56 23.02
C ALA A 606 -8.60 21.56 22.78
N ALA A 607 -9.15 20.48 22.27
CA ALA A 607 -10.58 20.27 22.36
C ALA A 607 -10.86 19.74 23.77
N PRO A 608 -11.55 20.50 24.64
CA PRO A 608 -11.95 19.97 25.93
C PRO A 608 -12.79 18.72 25.73
N SER A 609 -12.53 17.68 26.52
CA SER A 609 -13.44 16.55 26.60
C SER A 609 -14.84 17.11 26.81
N PRO A 610 -15.86 16.66 26.06
CA PRO A 610 -17.20 17.14 26.27
C PRO A 610 -17.60 16.91 27.73
N PRO A 611 -18.23 17.91 28.41
CA PRO A 611 -18.53 17.80 29.83
C PRO A 611 -19.40 16.59 30.11
N GLY A 612 -18.98 15.77 31.06
CA GLY A 612 -19.69 14.81 31.88
C GLY A 612 -20.88 14.08 31.25
N ARG A 613 -20.63 13.19 30.31
CA ARG A 613 -21.63 12.16 29.96
C ARG A 613 -21.70 11.17 31.12
N PRO A 614 -22.92 10.64 31.45
CA PRO A 614 -23.04 9.56 32.41
C PRO A 614 -22.11 8.40 32.07
N LYS A 615 -21.38 7.87 33.07
CA LYS A 615 -20.51 6.71 32.87
C LYS A 615 -21.36 5.51 32.47
N SER A 616 -21.12 5.00 31.26
CA SER A 616 -21.78 3.83 30.68
C SER A 616 -20.77 2.92 30.04
N LEU A 617 -20.94 1.62 30.18
CA LEU A 617 -20.04 0.57 29.71
C LEU A 617 -20.72 -0.32 28.67
N LEU A 618 -20.08 -0.48 27.52
CA LEU A 618 -20.39 -1.52 26.53
C LEU A 618 -19.29 -2.60 26.62
N LEU A 619 -19.66 -3.83 26.93
CA LEU A 619 -18.72 -4.91 27.13
C LEU A 619 -19.00 -6.07 26.18
N PHE A 620 -17.93 -6.53 25.49
CA PHE A 620 -17.90 -7.73 24.65
C PHE A 620 -16.87 -8.70 25.20
N GLY A 621 -17.27 -9.90 25.58
CA GLY A 621 -16.29 -10.82 26.12
C GLY A 621 -16.73 -12.28 26.19
N ASP A 622 -15.77 -13.14 26.56
CA ASP A 622 -15.96 -14.59 26.72
C ASP A 622 -16.66 -15.22 25.50
N PRO A 623 -16.17 -14.97 24.27
CA PRO A 623 -16.79 -15.51 23.07
C PRO A 623 -16.66 -17.03 23.03
N VAL A 624 -17.65 -17.69 22.41
CA VAL A 624 -17.58 -19.16 22.18
C VAL A 624 -16.51 -19.45 21.13
N PRO A 625 -15.48 -20.28 21.44
CA PRO A 625 -14.43 -20.61 20.49
C PRO A 625 -14.99 -21.29 19.24
N ARG A 626 -14.51 -20.87 18.05
CA ARG A 626 -14.91 -21.44 16.75
C ARG A 626 -13.75 -22.08 16.00
N ALA A 627 -12.53 -21.87 16.44
CA ALA A 627 -11.34 -22.40 15.81
C ALA A 627 -10.35 -22.89 16.87
N PRO A 628 -9.63 -23.99 16.64
CA PRO A 628 -8.70 -24.58 17.62
C PRO A 628 -7.57 -23.62 18.04
N GLU A 629 -7.18 -22.71 17.17
CA GLU A 629 -6.17 -21.69 17.43
C GLU A 629 -6.59 -20.60 18.43
N PHE A 630 -7.88 -20.49 18.73
CA PHE A 630 -8.43 -19.54 19.70
C PHE A 630 -9.21 -20.29 20.80
N PRO A 631 -8.52 -20.88 21.79
CA PRO A 631 -9.18 -21.65 22.84
C PRO A 631 -9.99 -20.74 23.78
N ALA A 632 -10.86 -21.32 24.61
CA ALA A 632 -11.61 -20.57 25.61
C ALA A 632 -10.67 -19.88 26.61
N LEU A 633 -10.93 -18.60 26.90
CA LEU A 633 -10.23 -17.82 27.90
C LEU A 633 -10.78 -18.15 29.31
N LYS A 634 -9.95 -18.73 30.17
CA LYS A 634 -10.38 -19.27 31.48
C LYS A 634 -10.86 -18.20 32.45
N TYR A 635 -10.35 -16.98 32.34
CA TYR A 635 -10.63 -15.86 33.23
C TYR A 635 -11.50 -14.77 32.61
N ALA A 636 -11.95 -14.92 31.36
CA ALA A 636 -12.77 -13.91 30.67
C ALA A 636 -14.10 -13.63 31.41
N ALA A 637 -14.79 -14.65 31.88
CA ALA A 637 -16.01 -14.47 32.66
C ALA A 637 -15.77 -13.70 33.97
N ALA A 638 -14.63 -13.96 34.65
CA ALA A 638 -14.23 -13.24 35.85
C ALA A 638 -13.88 -11.78 35.55
N GLU A 639 -13.16 -11.51 34.45
CA GLU A 639 -12.86 -10.15 33.99
C GLU A 639 -14.14 -9.36 33.72
N ILE A 640 -15.11 -9.94 33.00
CA ILE A 640 -16.40 -9.34 32.73
C ILE A 640 -17.10 -8.94 34.04
N ALA A 641 -17.17 -9.84 35.00
CA ALA A 641 -17.82 -9.58 36.29
C ALA A 641 -17.08 -8.48 37.09
N ASN A 642 -15.74 -8.54 37.10
CA ASN A 642 -14.88 -7.58 37.76
C ASN A 642 -15.04 -6.18 37.20
N VAL A 643 -15.03 -6.02 35.89
CA VAL A 643 -15.18 -4.73 35.21
C VAL A 643 -16.60 -4.17 35.42
N SER A 644 -17.62 -5.02 35.26
CA SER A 644 -19.01 -4.59 35.32
C SER A 644 -19.40 -4.06 36.71
N LYS A 645 -18.85 -4.60 37.81
CA LYS A 645 -19.22 -4.20 39.19
C LYS A 645 -18.89 -2.74 39.53
N HIS A 646 -18.00 -2.10 38.74
CA HIS A 646 -17.57 -0.72 38.94
C HIS A 646 -18.51 0.31 38.28
N PHE A 647 -19.58 -0.15 37.62
CA PHE A 647 -20.58 0.70 36.96
C PHE A 647 -21.98 0.46 37.56
N PRO A 648 -22.87 1.45 37.53
CA PRO A 648 -24.28 1.26 37.84
C PRO A 648 -24.90 0.20 36.92
N ALA A 649 -25.78 -0.66 37.45
CA ALA A 649 -26.34 -1.78 36.71
C ALA A 649 -27.12 -1.36 35.44
N ASP A 650 -27.74 -0.21 35.45
CA ASP A 650 -28.45 0.41 34.33
C ASP A 650 -27.52 1.09 33.32
N GLY A 651 -26.24 1.30 33.70
CA GLY A 651 -25.20 1.84 32.86
C GLY A 651 -24.39 0.78 32.10
N VAL A 652 -24.65 -0.53 32.31
CA VAL A 652 -23.86 -1.62 31.72
C VAL A 652 -24.64 -2.38 30.65
N THR A 653 -24.07 -2.54 29.48
CA THR A 653 -24.58 -3.44 28.43
C THR A 653 -23.52 -4.47 28.10
N THR A 654 -23.81 -5.74 28.33
CA THR A 654 -22.90 -6.86 28.17
C THR A 654 -23.36 -7.84 27.09
N TYR A 655 -22.45 -8.13 26.16
CA TYR A 655 -22.55 -9.20 25.17
C TYR A 655 -21.49 -10.26 25.51
N HIS A 656 -21.89 -11.47 25.88
CA HIS A 656 -21.01 -12.58 26.20
C HIS A 656 -21.48 -13.88 25.56
N GLY A 657 -20.63 -14.90 25.50
CA GLY A 657 -20.92 -16.17 24.84
C GLY A 657 -21.29 -15.96 23.38
N ASP A 658 -22.30 -16.69 22.90
CA ASP A 658 -22.75 -16.57 21.49
C ASP A 658 -23.26 -15.18 21.11
N ARG A 659 -23.63 -14.35 22.08
CA ARG A 659 -24.07 -12.97 21.83
C ARG A 659 -22.93 -12.00 21.54
N ALA A 660 -21.71 -12.33 21.96
CA ALA A 660 -20.53 -11.51 21.69
C ALA A 660 -20.10 -11.67 20.21
N SER A 661 -20.76 -11.00 19.29
CA SER A 661 -20.52 -11.14 17.84
C SER A 661 -20.24 -9.81 17.15
N PRO A 662 -19.56 -9.81 15.98
CA PRO A 662 -19.37 -8.60 15.17
C PRO A 662 -20.69 -7.95 14.77
N ALA A 663 -21.73 -8.74 14.52
CA ALA A 663 -23.08 -8.22 14.23
C ALA A 663 -23.67 -7.48 15.44
N ALA A 664 -23.50 -8.03 16.65
CA ALA A 664 -23.94 -7.39 17.89
C ALA A 664 -23.19 -6.06 18.11
N TYR A 665 -21.87 -6.00 17.86
CA TYR A 665 -21.10 -4.76 17.94
C TYR A 665 -21.66 -3.69 16.97
N LYS A 666 -21.95 -4.10 15.73
CA LYS A 666 -22.54 -3.20 14.72
C LYS A 666 -23.93 -2.66 15.13
N ALA A 667 -24.71 -3.47 15.84
CA ALA A 667 -26.06 -3.14 16.29
C ALA A 667 -26.13 -2.37 17.62
N ALA A 668 -25.09 -2.50 18.46
CA ALA A 668 -25.09 -1.96 19.84
C ALA A 668 -24.99 -0.42 19.91
N ALA A 669 -24.79 0.28 18.77
CA ALA A 669 -24.55 1.73 18.71
C ALA A 669 -23.46 2.19 19.71
N PRO A 670 -22.20 1.75 19.54
CA PRO A 670 -21.11 1.96 20.51
C PRO A 670 -20.80 3.44 20.79
N ASP A 671 -21.21 4.35 19.91
CA ASP A 671 -21.11 5.81 20.07
C ASP A 671 -21.93 6.38 21.25
N ARG A 672 -22.86 5.58 21.80
CA ARG A 672 -23.68 5.96 22.99
C ARG A 672 -22.94 5.75 24.30
N PHE A 673 -21.92 4.91 24.34
CA PHE A 673 -21.22 4.54 25.57
C PHE A 673 -19.97 5.41 25.78
N THR A 674 -19.66 5.66 27.05
CA THR A 674 -18.45 6.36 27.47
C THR A 674 -17.26 5.43 27.57
N PHE A 675 -17.49 4.15 27.91
CA PHE A 675 -16.49 3.10 27.98
C PHE A 675 -16.88 1.93 27.09
N VAL A 676 -15.90 1.38 26.37
CA VAL A 676 -16.06 0.13 25.60
C VAL A 676 -14.96 -0.82 26.00
N HIS A 677 -15.31 -2.06 26.34
CA HIS A 677 -14.34 -3.06 26.78
C HIS A 677 -14.50 -4.37 26.00
N PHE A 678 -13.37 -4.91 25.54
CA PHE A 678 -13.29 -6.21 24.89
C PHE A 678 -12.43 -7.14 25.72
N THR A 679 -12.94 -8.35 26.03
CA THR A 679 -12.19 -9.47 26.62
C THR A 679 -12.26 -10.64 25.66
N ALA A 680 -11.28 -10.77 24.76
CA ALA A 680 -11.30 -11.72 23.68
C ALA A 680 -9.88 -12.00 23.15
N HIS A 681 -9.72 -13.00 22.27
CA HIS A 681 -8.49 -13.11 21.49
C HIS A 681 -8.40 -12.00 20.43
N ALA A 682 -7.18 -11.67 20.02
CA ALA A 682 -6.94 -10.86 18.81
C ALA A 682 -5.94 -11.56 17.89
N ALA A 683 -6.18 -11.43 16.60
CA ALA A 683 -5.30 -11.89 15.54
C ALA A 683 -4.73 -10.68 14.79
N ALA A 684 -3.43 -10.43 14.96
CA ALA A 684 -2.75 -9.36 14.25
C ALA A 684 -2.41 -9.81 12.82
N ASN A 685 -2.55 -8.90 11.86
CA ASN A 685 -2.17 -9.12 10.46
C ASN A 685 -1.04 -8.14 10.06
N LEU A 686 0.18 -8.67 9.94
CA LEU A 686 1.37 -7.88 9.60
C LEU A 686 1.35 -7.32 8.17
N GLN A 687 0.70 -8.02 7.24
CA GLN A 687 0.67 -7.61 5.84
C GLN A 687 -0.41 -6.56 5.59
N SER A 688 -1.58 -6.73 6.20
CA SER A 688 -2.73 -5.85 6.11
C SER A 688 -3.28 -5.55 7.51
N PRO A 689 -2.71 -4.59 8.25
CA PRO A 689 -3.06 -4.33 9.64
C PRO A 689 -4.53 -3.98 9.89
N LEU A 690 -5.22 -3.41 8.91
CA LEU A 690 -6.65 -3.17 8.97
C LEU A 690 -7.49 -4.47 8.89
N ASP A 691 -6.87 -5.60 8.50
CA ASP A 691 -7.42 -6.96 8.58
C ASP A 691 -7.10 -7.68 9.89
N SER A 692 -6.41 -7.02 10.83
CA SER A 692 -6.33 -7.52 12.20
C SER A 692 -7.74 -7.65 12.78
N ALA A 693 -8.00 -8.70 13.57
CA ALA A 693 -9.33 -9.02 14.04
C ALA A 693 -9.37 -9.29 15.55
N VAL A 694 -10.37 -8.73 16.24
CA VAL A 694 -10.84 -9.26 17.53
C VAL A 694 -11.71 -10.48 17.24
N ILE A 695 -11.44 -11.58 17.93
CA ILE A 695 -12.09 -12.87 17.72
C ILE A 695 -13.29 -12.94 18.63
N LEU A 696 -14.47 -12.86 18.05
CA LEU A 696 -15.76 -12.92 18.74
C LEU A 696 -16.51 -14.20 18.37
N SER A 697 -17.78 -14.31 18.73
CA SER A 697 -18.66 -15.40 18.34
C SER A 697 -19.31 -15.13 16.99
N GLY A 698 -19.60 -16.18 16.22
CA GLY A 698 -20.29 -16.07 14.93
C GLY A 698 -20.18 -17.34 14.09
N PRO A 699 -21.08 -17.53 13.10
CA PRO A 699 -21.01 -18.66 12.19
C PRO A 699 -19.88 -18.45 11.15
N ASP A 700 -19.31 -19.54 10.66
CA ASP A 700 -18.27 -19.56 9.60
C ASP A 700 -17.15 -18.53 9.83
N ALA A 701 -16.90 -17.67 8.86
CA ALA A 701 -15.91 -16.58 8.96
C ALA A 701 -16.44 -15.30 9.66
N ALA A 702 -17.71 -15.23 10.02
CA ALA A 702 -18.36 -14.04 10.57
C ALA A 702 -18.06 -13.79 12.06
N TYR A 703 -17.14 -14.51 12.66
CA TYR A 703 -16.69 -14.34 14.06
C TYR A 703 -15.58 -13.28 14.22
N LYS A 704 -15.06 -12.72 13.14
CA LYS A 704 -13.96 -11.74 13.15
C LYS A 704 -14.52 -10.32 13.08
N LEU A 705 -14.23 -9.51 14.10
CA LEU A 705 -14.42 -8.05 14.04
C LEU A 705 -13.10 -7.43 13.56
N TYR A 706 -13.08 -6.94 12.34
CA TYR A 706 -11.87 -6.38 11.74
C TYR A 706 -11.62 -4.93 12.16
N ALA A 707 -10.36 -4.54 12.25
CA ALA A 707 -9.95 -3.17 12.57
C ALA A 707 -10.52 -2.16 11.54
N ARG A 708 -10.62 -2.53 10.25
CA ARG A 708 -11.26 -1.71 9.22
C ARG A 708 -12.73 -1.41 9.52
N ASP A 709 -13.49 -2.43 9.98
CA ASP A 709 -14.91 -2.27 10.32
C ASP A 709 -15.11 -1.30 11.49
N VAL A 710 -14.16 -1.31 12.44
CA VAL A 710 -14.12 -0.39 13.58
C VAL A 710 -13.81 1.02 13.12
N ALA A 711 -12.76 1.19 12.30
CA ALA A 711 -12.29 2.50 11.85
C ALA A 711 -13.31 3.30 11.02
N GLU A 712 -14.24 2.61 10.36
CA GLU A 712 -15.31 3.23 9.56
C GLU A 712 -16.53 3.68 10.36
N LYS A 713 -16.68 3.20 11.62
CA LYS A 713 -17.85 3.53 12.43
C LYS A 713 -17.54 4.65 13.42
N PRO A 714 -18.31 5.75 13.39
CA PRO A 714 -18.14 6.82 14.36
C PRO A 714 -18.30 6.31 15.80
N LEU A 715 -17.38 6.75 16.68
CA LEU A 715 -17.34 6.43 18.09
C LEU A 715 -17.12 7.72 18.88
N ARG A 716 -17.69 7.78 20.11
CA ARG A 716 -17.52 8.93 21.03
C ARG A 716 -17.14 8.47 22.43
N ALA A 717 -16.41 7.34 22.51
CA ALA A 717 -15.97 6.79 23.79
C ALA A 717 -14.84 7.64 24.37
N GLU A 718 -14.87 7.82 25.67
CA GLU A 718 -13.77 8.39 26.45
C GLU A 718 -12.58 7.40 26.48
N LEU A 719 -12.90 6.12 26.67
CA LEU A 719 -11.92 5.05 26.72
C LEU A 719 -12.45 3.79 26.03
N VAL A 720 -11.60 3.20 25.20
CA VAL A 720 -11.77 1.82 24.71
C VAL A 720 -10.65 0.96 25.28
N THR A 721 -10.98 -0.15 25.92
CA THR A 721 -10.01 -1.15 26.39
C THR A 721 -10.12 -2.41 25.53
N VAL A 722 -9.02 -2.81 24.91
CA VAL A 722 -8.94 -4.07 24.15
C VAL A 722 -8.04 -5.03 24.92
N SER A 723 -8.65 -5.76 25.86
CA SER A 723 -7.99 -6.79 26.66
C SER A 723 -7.79 -8.04 25.80
N ALA A 724 -6.74 -7.99 24.96
CA ALA A 724 -6.39 -9.03 24.00
C ALA A 724 -4.90 -8.96 23.63
N CYS A 725 -4.36 -10.09 23.21
CA CYS A 725 -2.97 -10.19 22.75
C CYS A 725 -2.70 -9.27 21.56
N ARG A 726 -1.56 -8.54 21.57
CA ARG A 726 -1.08 -7.70 20.44
C ARG A 726 -2.14 -6.78 19.83
N SER A 727 -3.09 -6.36 20.63
CA SER A 727 -4.22 -5.55 20.18
C SER A 727 -3.85 -4.12 19.79
N ALA A 728 -2.70 -3.62 20.23
CA ALA A 728 -2.18 -2.33 19.77
C ALA A 728 -1.82 -2.32 18.28
N GLY A 729 -1.42 -3.48 17.73
CA GLY A 729 -0.95 -3.67 16.36
C GLY A 729 0.48 -4.21 16.33
N GLU A 730 0.93 -4.65 15.18
CA GLU A 730 2.29 -5.22 15.01
C GLU A 730 3.10 -4.50 13.92
N ARG A 731 2.44 -3.79 12.98
CA ARG A 731 3.10 -3.06 11.92
C ARG A 731 3.00 -1.55 12.15
N ALA A 732 4.17 -0.92 12.23
CA ALA A 732 4.26 0.54 12.23
C ALA A 732 4.40 1.06 10.80
N TYR A 733 3.64 2.09 10.47
CA TYR A 733 3.77 2.85 9.23
C TYR A 733 4.49 4.17 9.50
N SER A 734 5.37 4.56 8.59
CA SER A 734 6.07 5.84 8.69
C SER A 734 5.07 6.98 8.82
N GLY A 735 5.18 7.75 9.90
CA GLY A 735 4.31 8.88 10.19
C GLY A 735 2.94 8.55 10.79
N GLU A 736 2.46 7.31 10.78
CA GLU A 736 1.15 6.94 11.39
C GLU A 736 1.29 6.12 12.68
N GLY A 737 2.47 5.58 12.93
CA GLY A 737 2.73 4.75 14.08
C GLY A 737 2.20 3.32 13.93
N LEU A 738 1.90 2.70 15.05
CA LEU A 738 1.43 1.33 15.12
C LEU A 738 -0.04 1.26 14.68
N VAL A 739 -0.30 0.59 13.56
CA VAL A 739 -1.64 0.42 13.02
C VAL A 739 -2.19 -0.94 13.46
N GLY A 740 -3.35 -0.89 14.09
CA GLY A 740 -4.07 -2.03 14.63
C GLY A 740 -5.35 -1.53 15.30
N PHE A 741 -5.81 -2.20 16.36
CA PHE A 741 -7.05 -1.79 17.03
C PHE A 741 -6.93 -0.46 17.76
N ALA A 742 -5.76 -0.15 18.38
CA ALA A 742 -5.57 1.16 19.00
C ALA A 742 -5.80 2.28 17.97
N TRP A 743 -5.15 2.19 16.82
CA TRP A 743 -5.33 3.15 15.74
C TRP A 743 -6.78 3.18 15.21
N ALA A 744 -7.41 2.01 15.03
CA ALA A 744 -8.76 1.91 14.48
C ALA A 744 -9.80 2.58 15.38
N PHE A 745 -9.73 2.36 16.70
CA PHE A 745 -10.62 3.00 17.65
C PHE A 745 -10.36 4.51 17.79
N LEU A 746 -9.09 4.95 17.79
CA LEU A 746 -8.76 6.37 17.76
C LEU A 746 -9.32 7.03 16.49
N ARG A 747 -9.18 6.38 15.33
CA ARG A 747 -9.73 6.87 14.06
C ARG A 747 -11.27 6.94 14.12
N ALA A 748 -11.91 5.95 14.69
CA ALA A 748 -13.36 5.93 14.89
C ALA A 748 -13.87 7.09 15.76
N GLY A 749 -13.03 7.65 16.63
CA GLY A 749 -13.36 8.79 17.47
C GLY A 749 -13.21 8.59 18.98
N ALA A 750 -12.62 7.46 19.41
CA ALA A 750 -12.24 7.29 20.81
C ALA A 750 -11.21 8.34 21.22
N SER A 751 -11.32 8.85 22.45
CA SER A 751 -10.36 9.79 23.00
C SER A 751 -9.08 9.10 23.44
N ARG A 752 -9.23 7.92 24.06
CA ARG A 752 -8.11 7.06 24.52
C ARG A 752 -8.41 5.60 24.22
N VAL A 753 -7.33 4.81 24.04
CA VAL A 753 -7.41 3.36 23.88
C VAL A 753 -6.35 2.70 24.74
N ILE A 754 -6.74 1.69 25.53
CA ILE A 754 -5.80 0.77 26.19
C ILE A 754 -5.72 -0.49 25.34
N ALA A 755 -4.49 -0.86 24.93
CA ALA A 755 -4.26 -2.01 24.07
C ALA A 755 -2.91 -2.67 24.37
N GLY A 756 -2.81 -3.98 24.10
CA GLY A 756 -1.62 -4.78 24.40
C GLY A 756 -0.60 -4.81 23.27
N LEU A 757 0.70 -4.70 23.60
CA LEU A 757 1.83 -4.80 22.67
C LEU A 757 2.29 -6.25 22.44
N TRP A 758 2.10 -7.14 23.42
CA TRP A 758 2.47 -8.55 23.34
C TRP A 758 1.40 -9.46 23.95
N ASP A 759 1.68 -10.75 23.97
CA ASP A 759 0.72 -11.75 24.45
C ASP A 759 0.53 -11.64 25.98
N VAL A 760 -0.71 -11.62 26.40
CA VAL A 760 -1.10 -11.37 27.79
C VAL A 760 -1.37 -12.69 28.53
N ASP A 761 -1.06 -12.71 29.83
CA ASP A 761 -1.48 -13.78 30.74
C ASP A 761 -2.91 -13.54 31.20
N ASP A 762 -3.80 -14.48 30.92
CA ASP A 762 -5.25 -14.38 31.16
C ASP A 762 -5.62 -14.06 32.62
N ARG A 763 -4.89 -14.65 33.58
CA ARG A 763 -5.16 -14.44 35.01
C ARG A 763 -4.69 -13.07 35.50
N SER A 764 -3.45 -12.69 35.18
CA SER A 764 -2.90 -11.40 35.60
C SER A 764 -3.64 -10.24 34.98
N THR A 765 -4.13 -10.43 33.76
CA THR A 765 -4.92 -9.44 33.03
C THR A 765 -6.27 -9.17 33.71
N ALA A 766 -7.01 -10.22 34.11
CA ALA A 766 -8.29 -10.04 34.80
C ALA A 766 -8.14 -9.28 36.14
N GLU A 767 -7.04 -9.50 36.88
CA GLU A 767 -6.73 -8.77 38.10
C GLU A 767 -6.31 -7.31 37.81
N LEU A 768 -5.56 -7.06 36.74
CA LEU A 768 -5.15 -5.73 36.30
C LEU A 768 -6.37 -4.89 35.91
N MET A 769 -7.28 -5.48 35.13
CA MET A 769 -8.50 -4.80 34.68
C MET A 769 -9.45 -4.46 35.85
N ASP A 770 -9.58 -5.33 36.84
CA ASP A 770 -10.37 -5.02 38.05
C ASP A 770 -9.86 -3.74 38.72
N ARG A 771 -8.57 -3.61 38.95
CA ARG A 771 -7.95 -2.43 39.57
C ARG A 771 -8.07 -1.19 38.68
N LEU A 772 -7.75 -1.33 37.38
CA LEU A 772 -7.93 -0.26 36.41
C LEU A 772 -9.33 0.37 36.52
N TYR A 773 -10.37 -0.46 36.48
CA TYR A 773 -11.75 0.04 36.49
C TYR A 773 -12.19 0.56 37.85
N ALA A 774 -11.58 0.08 38.95
CA ALA A 774 -11.78 0.68 40.28
C ALA A 774 -11.31 2.15 40.33
N HIS A 775 -10.11 2.43 39.82
CA HIS A 775 -9.54 3.77 39.71
C HIS A 775 -10.31 4.66 38.74
N LEU A 776 -10.71 4.12 37.58
CA LEU A 776 -11.58 4.85 36.63
C LEU A 776 -12.95 5.20 37.24
N ALA A 777 -13.54 4.32 38.05
CA ALA A 777 -14.79 4.58 38.74
C ALA A 777 -14.63 5.69 39.79
N ALA A 778 -13.46 5.79 40.44
CA ALA A 778 -13.11 6.86 41.37
C ALA A 778 -12.92 8.23 40.66
N GLY A 779 -12.86 8.27 39.30
CA GLY A 779 -12.74 9.49 38.52
C GLY A 779 -11.33 9.84 38.09
N GLU A 780 -10.39 8.94 38.27
CA GLU A 780 -9.00 9.11 37.85
C GLU A 780 -8.84 9.02 36.33
N THR A 781 -7.74 9.58 35.80
CA THR A 781 -7.44 9.50 34.35
C THR A 781 -7.09 8.07 33.94
N ALA A 782 -7.26 7.73 32.66
CA ALA A 782 -6.95 6.38 32.17
C ALA A 782 -5.46 6.02 32.36
N ALA A 783 -4.56 7.00 32.20
CA ALA A 783 -3.13 6.81 32.41
C ALA A 783 -2.80 6.55 33.88
N HIS A 784 -3.31 7.37 34.78
CA HIS A 784 -3.11 7.20 36.22
C HIS A 784 -3.69 5.87 36.72
N ALA A 785 -4.93 5.58 36.33
CA ALA A 785 -5.61 4.33 36.68
C ALA A 785 -4.85 3.08 36.20
N LEU A 786 -4.31 3.11 34.99
CA LEU A 786 -3.49 1.99 34.48
C LEU A 786 -2.16 1.89 35.20
N ARG A 787 -1.49 3.01 35.47
CA ARG A 787 -0.25 3.05 36.27
C ARG A 787 -0.44 2.43 37.64
N GLU A 788 -1.44 2.88 38.39
CA GLU A 788 -1.75 2.36 39.74
C GLU A 788 -2.08 0.86 39.72
N ALA A 789 -2.85 0.41 38.74
CA ALA A 789 -3.13 -1.01 38.57
C ALA A 789 -1.87 -1.85 38.33
N LYS A 790 -0.89 -1.32 37.56
CA LYS A 790 0.40 -1.97 37.29
C LYS A 790 1.33 -1.94 38.50
N LEU A 791 1.44 -0.81 39.18
CA LEU A 791 2.25 -0.69 40.42
C LEU A 791 1.77 -1.67 41.47
N ALA A 792 0.46 -1.82 41.66
CA ALA A 792 -0.09 -2.80 42.55
C ALA A 792 0.22 -4.27 42.15
N GLN A 793 0.44 -4.55 40.86
CA GLN A 793 0.96 -5.87 40.46
C GLN A 793 2.45 -6.04 40.76
N LEU A 794 3.26 -5.00 40.52
CA LEU A 794 4.68 -4.96 40.89
C LEU A 794 4.89 -5.23 42.37
N GLU A 795 4.10 -4.62 43.23
CA GLU A 795 4.16 -4.76 44.69
C GLU A 795 3.89 -6.20 45.17
N LYS A 796 3.11 -7.01 44.42
CA LYS A 796 2.85 -8.40 44.72
C LYS A 796 4.14 -9.25 44.69
N GLY A 797 5.16 -8.81 43.95
CA GLY A 797 6.41 -9.51 43.81
C GLY A 797 6.33 -10.83 43.03
N GLY A 798 7.41 -11.60 43.03
CA GLY A 798 7.49 -12.88 42.33
C GLY A 798 7.36 -12.74 40.83
N ASN A 799 6.58 -13.62 40.22
CA ASN A 799 6.37 -13.55 38.76
C ASN A 799 5.62 -12.27 38.32
N TYR A 800 4.71 -11.75 39.15
CA TYR A 800 3.94 -10.54 38.83
C TYR A 800 4.77 -9.27 38.81
N ALA A 801 5.98 -9.24 39.38
CA ALA A 801 6.91 -8.13 39.26
C ALA A 801 7.61 -8.05 37.91
N LYS A 802 7.51 -9.11 37.08
CA LYS A 802 8.16 -9.13 35.76
C LYS A 802 7.28 -8.41 34.71
N PRO A 803 7.87 -7.62 33.78
CA PRO A 803 7.13 -6.85 32.78
C PRO A 803 6.19 -7.66 31.89
N TYR A 804 6.47 -8.93 31.66
CA TYR A 804 5.60 -9.83 30.91
C TYR A 804 4.13 -9.80 31.44
N TYR A 805 3.94 -9.69 32.76
CA TYR A 805 2.64 -9.82 33.40
C TYR A 805 1.88 -8.50 33.58
N TRP A 806 2.58 -7.36 33.69
CA TRP A 806 1.95 -6.04 33.91
C TRP A 806 2.17 -5.04 32.77
N GLY A 807 3.23 -5.24 32.00
CA GLY A 807 3.69 -4.30 30.98
C GLY A 807 3.05 -4.37 29.61
N PRO A 808 2.20 -5.38 29.25
CA PRO A 808 1.67 -5.44 27.87
C PRO A 808 0.85 -4.22 27.48
N PHE A 809 0.01 -3.71 28.36
CA PHE A 809 -0.95 -2.66 28.07
C PHE A 809 -0.33 -1.27 28.09
N GLN A 810 -0.70 -0.43 27.13
CA GLN A 810 -0.37 0.98 27.05
C GLN A 810 -1.61 1.83 26.78
N VAL A 811 -1.60 3.08 27.25
CA VAL A 811 -2.61 4.08 26.89
C VAL A 811 -2.17 4.79 25.60
N PHE A 812 -3.01 4.77 24.59
CA PHE A 812 -2.88 5.56 23.38
C PHE A 812 -3.88 6.70 23.42
N THR A 813 -3.44 7.94 23.20
CA THR A 813 -4.26 9.14 23.37
C THR A 813 -4.17 10.08 22.17
N VAL A 814 -5.26 10.81 21.89
CA VAL A 814 -5.32 11.92 20.92
C VAL A 814 -5.88 13.19 21.58
N VAL A 815 -6.03 13.16 22.89
CA VAL A 815 -6.47 14.30 23.72
C VAL A 815 -5.45 14.58 24.82
N PRO A 816 -5.33 15.86 25.25
CA PRO A 816 -4.38 16.20 26.28
C PRO A 816 -4.68 15.57 27.63
#